data_d3506f3f92cc759081e4e130267c38cc
#
_entry.id   d3506f3f92cc759081e4e130267c38cc
#
_cell.length_a   1.000
_cell.length_b   1.000
_cell.length_c   1.000
_cell.angle_alpha   90.00
_cell.angle_beta   90.00
_cell.angle_gamma   90.00
#
_symmetry.space_group_name_H-M   'P 1'
#
loop_
_entity.id
_entity.type
_entity.pdbx_description
1 polymer ?
#
loop_
_entity_poly.entity_id
_entity_poly.type
_entity_poly.pdbx_seq_one_letter_code
_entity_poly.pdbx_strand_id
1 'polypeptide(L)'
;MIKITFPDGSVREYESGVTGLQIAESISSRLAQDVLVCGVNGETVELNRPITADASIQLYKWDDPEAKHAFWHTSAHLMAEAMQELWPGTQFGIGPAFENGFYYDVMPPEGVSISESDFGLIEKKMQELVTRKEALVRSDISKADALQFFAEHGQTYKNELIEELEDGHITTYTQGQYTDLCRGPHLMTTAPIKAVKVMAVSSAYWRGDEKRPQMTRVYGISFPKKKMLDEYLQLLEEAKRRDHRKIGKEMELFMFSELVGKGLPLWLPKGTALRLRLEDFLKKIQKRFGYQQVMTPHIGSKNLYVTSGHYAKYGKDSFQPIHTPEEGEEYMLKPMNCPHHCAIFAWKPRSHKELPLRLAEFGTVYRYEQSGELHGLTRVRGFTQDDAHIFCRPDQVKDEFLRVMDIIMIIFDALKFDKFEAQISLRDKVNRSKYIGSEENWDKAEQAIIEACHEKGLSAVIEYGEAAFYGPKLDFMVKDALGRRWQLGTIQVDYNLPERFNLEYTGADNQKHRPVMIHRAPFGSMERFVAVLIEHTAGHFPLWLMPDQVAILPISDKFNDYAEQVRRQLDEADVRAIVDDRSEKIGRKIRDNEMKHIPYLLIVGEKEAAEDTVAVRKQGEGDQGSMKIADFAKKINDEVAEMVKKY
;
A
#
# COMPACT_ATOMS: atom_id res chain seq x y z
N MET A 1 46.26 16.28 7.38
CA MET A 1 45.33 15.40 8.15
C MET A 1 43.95 16.05 8.14
N ILE A 2 42.91 15.28 7.90
CA ILE A 2 41.49 15.69 8.01
C ILE A 2 40.81 14.88 9.08
N LYS A 3 39.77 15.42 9.69
CA LYS A 3 38.98 14.76 10.75
C LYS A 3 37.74 14.17 10.17
N ILE A 4 37.57 12.87 10.34
CA ILE A 4 36.37 12.14 9.90
C ILE A 4 35.55 11.77 11.14
N THR A 5 34.30 12.25 11.17
CA THR A 5 33.33 11.97 12.23
C THR A 5 32.41 10.82 11.81
N PHE A 6 32.34 9.78 12.63
CA PHE A 6 31.51 8.59 12.41
C PHE A 6 30.10 8.76 13.02
N PRO A 7 29.12 7.92 12.65
CA PRO A 7 27.75 8.01 13.17
C PRO A 7 27.62 7.86 14.71
N ASP A 8 28.58 7.18 15.35
CA ASP A 8 28.63 7.04 16.80
C ASP A 8 29.25 8.26 17.52
N GLY A 9 29.58 9.31 16.76
CA GLY A 9 30.25 10.52 17.27
C GLY A 9 31.76 10.40 17.45
N SER A 10 32.35 9.25 17.19
CA SER A 10 33.82 9.08 17.24
C SER A 10 34.49 9.84 16.08
N VAL A 11 35.67 10.38 16.32
CA VAL A 11 36.47 11.13 15.34
C VAL A 11 37.80 10.44 15.14
N ARG A 12 38.18 10.24 13.86
CA ARG A 12 39.51 9.74 13.50
C ARG A 12 40.19 10.68 12.49
N GLU A 13 41.53 10.74 12.54
CA GLU A 13 42.31 11.53 11.60
C GLU A 13 42.83 10.65 10.46
N TYR A 14 42.70 11.17 9.24
CA TYR A 14 43.19 10.54 7.99
C TYR A 14 43.98 11.55 7.17
N GLU A 15 44.74 11.07 6.21
CA GLU A 15 45.36 11.93 5.23
C GLU A 15 44.30 12.56 4.31
N SER A 16 44.54 13.80 3.87
CA SER A 16 43.67 14.44 2.90
C SER A 16 43.65 13.66 1.56
N GLY A 17 42.47 13.43 1.01
CA GLY A 17 42.29 12.57 -0.17
C GLY A 17 41.93 11.11 0.17
N VAL A 18 41.77 10.76 1.45
CA VAL A 18 41.30 9.43 1.85
C VAL A 18 39.94 9.15 1.22
N THR A 19 39.67 7.90 0.85
CA THR A 19 38.42 7.47 0.25
C THR A 19 37.54 6.69 1.24
N GLY A 20 36.23 6.64 0.96
CA GLY A 20 35.30 5.82 1.75
C GLY A 20 35.71 4.35 1.85
N LEU A 21 36.30 3.79 0.78
CA LEU A 21 36.83 2.43 0.77
C LEU A 21 38.00 2.27 1.75
N GLN A 22 38.99 3.16 1.71
CA GLN A 22 40.16 3.12 2.61
C GLN A 22 39.74 3.29 4.06
N ILE A 23 38.74 4.11 4.34
CA ILE A 23 38.17 4.24 5.68
C ILE A 23 37.50 2.92 6.10
N ALA A 24 36.70 2.29 5.24
CA ALA A 24 36.08 0.99 5.53
C ALA A 24 37.15 -0.11 5.79
N GLU A 25 38.23 -0.15 4.99
CA GLU A 25 39.35 -1.07 5.14
C GLU A 25 40.09 -0.85 6.46
N SER A 26 40.24 0.40 6.90
CA SER A 26 40.88 0.74 8.20
C SER A 26 40.07 0.26 9.40
N ILE A 27 38.78 0.03 9.24
CA ILE A 27 37.90 -0.50 10.27
C ILE A 27 37.91 -2.03 10.24
N SER A 28 37.66 -2.63 9.09
CA SER A 28 37.59 -4.07 8.90
C SER A 28 37.58 -4.44 7.41
N SER A 29 38.34 -5.46 7.02
CA SER A 29 38.34 -6.02 5.67
C SER A 29 36.97 -6.58 5.26
N ARG A 30 36.18 -7.09 6.22
CA ARG A 30 34.82 -7.56 5.97
C ARG A 30 33.87 -6.37 5.66
N LEU A 31 33.99 -5.29 6.41
CA LEU A 31 33.21 -4.09 6.17
C LEU A 31 33.46 -3.53 4.76
N ALA A 32 34.73 -3.45 4.37
CA ALA A 32 35.13 -2.96 3.04
C ALA A 32 34.54 -3.81 1.88
N GLN A 33 34.29 -5.10 2.10
CA GLN A 33 33.62 -5.98 1.12
C GLN A 33 32.11 -5.78 1.06
N ASP A 34 31.49 -5.39 2.17
CA ASP A 34 30.04 -5.26 2.29
C ASP A 34 29.53 -3.86 1.93
N VAL A 35 30.37 -2.82 2.03
CA VAL A 35 30.00 -1.43 1.74
C VAL A 35 29.94 -1.19 0.23
N LEU A 36 28.92 -0.50 -0.22
CA LEU A 36 28.65 -0.23 -1.63
C LEU A 36 28.89 1.24 -2.02
N VAL A 37 28.47 2.16 -1.17
CA VAL A 37 28.66 3.62 -1.31
C VAL A 37 28.83 4.24 0.09
N CYS A 38 29.19 5.52 0.15
CA CYS A 38 29.26 6.24 1.42
C CYS A 38 28.54 7.58 1.37
N GLY A 39 28.06 8.03 2.53
CA GLY A 39 27.58 9.40 2.75
C GLY A 39 28.71 10.28 3.26
N VAL A 40 28.94 11.41 2.65
CA VAL A 40 29.90 12.44 3.07
C VAL A 40 29.13 13.73 3.31
N ASN A 41 29.08 14.19 4.54
CA ASN A 41 28.27 15.36 4.96
C ASN A 41 26.80 15.28 4.52
N GLY A 42 26.24 14.08 4.49
CA GLY A 42 24.83 13.82 4.08
C GLY A 42 24.61 13.63 2.57
N GLU A 43 25.65 13.82 1.75
CA GLU A 43 25.57 13.52 0.31
C GLU A 43 26.12 12.10 0.03
N THR A 44 25.36 11.29 -0.70
CA THR A 44 25.78 9.93 -1.08
C THR A 44 26.76 10.02 -2.27
N VAL A 45 27.94 9.41 -2.09
CA VAL A 45 29.02 9.41 -3.08
C VAL A 45 29.63 8.01 -3.25
N GLU A 46 30.39 7.84 -4.33
CA GLU A 46 31.13 6.61 -4.62
C GLU A 46 32.22 6.36 -3.54
N LEU A 47 32.51 5.11 -3.25
CA LEU A 47 33.52 4.72 -2.26
C LEU A 47 34.94 5.16 -2.61
N ASN A 48 35.23 5.38 -3.90
CA ASN A 48 36.55 5.81 -4.38
C ASN A 48 36.67 7.33 -4.49
N ARG A 49 35.65 8.12 -4.13
CA ARG A 49 35.72 9.59 -4.18
C ARG A 49 36.64 10.12 -3.06
N PRO A 50 37.65 10.95 -3.39
CA PRO A 50 38.54 11.51 -2.39
C PRO A 50 37.84 12.49 -1.46
N ILE A 51 38.07 12.38 -0.14
CA ILE A 51 37.60 13.30 0.89
C ILE A 51 38.79 14.21 1.27
N THR A 52 38.66 15.51 0.97
CA THR A 52 39.79 16.46 1.08
C THR A 52 39.70 17.42 2.25
N ALA A 53 38.57 17.45 2.96
CA ALA A 53 38.30 18.30 4.11
C ALA A 53 37.64 17.51 5.26
N ASP A 54 37.57 18.09 6.44
CA ASP A 54 36.85 17.53 7.58
C ASP A 54 35.40 17.22 7.19
N ALA A 55 34.94 16.01 7.52
CA ALA A 55 33.60 15.55 7.10
C ALA A 55 33.02 14.53 8.08
N SER A 56 31.69 14.44 8.07
CA SER A 56 30.99 13.28 8.60
C SER A 56 30.92 12.19 7.55
N ILE A 57 31.06 10.93 7.94
CA ILE A 57 30.96 9.78 7.04
C ILE A 57 29.91 8.79 7.53
N GLN A 58 29.17 8.19 6.58
CA GLN A 58 28.34 7.01 6.79
C GLN A 58 28.65 5.99 5.70
N LEU A 59 28.78 4.71 6.09
CA LEU A 59 29.11 3.63 5.17
C LEU A 59 27.84 2.80 4.91
N TYR A 60 27.34 2.81 3.67
CA TYR A 60 26.08 2.18 3.28
C TYR A 60 26.30 0.80 2.68
N LYS A 61 25.52 -0.17 3.17
CA LYS A 61 25.48 -1.56 2.69
C LYS A 61 24.19 -1.82 1.91
N TRP A 62 24.04 -3.03 1.38
CA TRP A 62 22.88 -3.42 0.59
C TRP A 62 21.51 -3.12 1.25
N ASP A 63 21.40 -3.23 2.57
CA ASP A 63 20.13 -3.00 3.25
C ASP A 63 19.74 -1.53 3.34
N ASP A 64 20.69 -0.62 3.14
CA ASP A 64 20.47 0.82 3.18
C ASP A 64 19.86 1.31 1.84
N PRO A 65 18.88 2.22 1.88
CA PRO A 65 18.24 2.76 0.67
C PRO A 65 19.20 3.41 -0.33
N GLU A 66 20.19 4.15 0.18
CA GLU A 66 21.20 4.85 -0.60
C GLU A 66 22.06 3.87 -1.41
N ALA A 67 22.44 2.77 -0.77
CA ALA A 67 23.22 1.73 -1.43
C ALA A 67 22.40 0.98 -2.49
N LYS A 68 21.13 0.66 -2.22
CA LYS A 68 20.21 0.06 -3.21
C LYS A 68 20.04 0.97 -4.42
N HIS A 69 19.85 2.27 -4.17
CA HIS A 69 19.70 3.24 -5.25
C HIS A 69 20.93 3.26 -6.18
N ALA A 70 22.13 3.39 -5.62
CA ALA A 70 23.36 3.38 -6.41
C ALA A 70 23.61 2.05 -7.13
N PHE A 71 23.24 0.92 -6.48
CA PHE A 71 23.33 -0.41 -7.04
C PHE A 71 22.43 -0.57 -8.27
N TRP A 72 21.17 -0.19 -8.15
CA TRP A 72 20.22 -0.25 -9.28
C TRP A 72 20.52 0.78 -10.36
N HIS A 73 21.02 1.95 -9.98
CA HIS A 73 21.48 2.94 -10.95
C HIS A 73 22.67 2.41 -11.79
N THR A 74 23.62 1.76 -11.14
CA THR A 74 24.71 1.06 -11.83
C THR A 74 24.19 -0.09 -12.72
N SER A 75 23.17 -0.80 -12.25
CA SER A 75 22.55 -1.88 -13.04
C SER A 75 21.79 -1.36 -14.26
N ALA A 76 21.25 -0.14 -14.21
CA ALA A 76 20.66 0.53 -15.38
C ALA A 76 21.72 0.81 -16.45
N HIS A 77 22.91 1.31 -16.06
CA HIS A 77 24.04 1.50 -16.97
C HIS A 77 24.54 0.16 -17.53
N LEU A 78 24.62 -0.88 -16.70
CA LEU A 78 24.99 -2.23 -17.15
C LEU A 78 24.01 -2.77 -18.20
N MET A 79 22.70 -2.52 -18.03
CA MET A 79 21.67 -2.90 -19.00
C MET A 79 21.79 -2.07 -20.28
N ALA A 80 22.09 -0.78 -20.17
CA ALA A 80 22.32 0.08 -21.34
C ALA A 80 23.52 -0.38 -22.17
N GLU A 81 24.66 -0.67 -21.51
CA GLU A 81 25.83 -1.24 -22.18
C GLU A 81 25.51 -2.58 -22.87
N ALA A 82 24.77 -3.46 -22.20
CA ALA A 82 24.30 -4.72 -22.78
C ALA A 82 23.47 -4.48 -24.05
N MET A 83 22.55 -3.53 -24.03
CA MET A 83 21.72 -3.20 -25.19
C MET A 83 22.53 -2.51 -26.29
N GLN A 84 23.53 -1.69 -25.95
CA GLN A 84 24.45 -1.08 -26.91
C GLN A 84 25.27 -2.14 -27.65
N GLU A 85 25.81 -3.14 -26.92
CA GLU A 85 26.57 -4.24 -27.56
C GLU A 85 25.67 -5.16 -28.40
N LEU A 86 24.43 -5.41 -28.00
CA LEU A 86 23.48 -6.27 -28.70
C LEU A 86 22.92 -5.59 -29.96
N TRP A 87 22.64 -4.30 -29.88
CA TRP A 87 22.04 -3.52 -30.96
C TRP A 87 22.82 -2.21 -31.17
N PRO A 88 23.96 -2.27 -31.87
CA PRO A 88 24.73 -1.06 -32.16
C PRO A 88 23.86 0.00 -32.86
N GLY A 89 23.99 1.25 -32.43
CA GLY A 89 23.17 2.36 -32.95
C GLY A 89 21.94 2.65 -32.07
N THR A 90 21.71 1.91 -30.99
CA THR A 90 20.68 2.26 -29.99
C THR A 90 20.96 3.64 -29.40
N GLN A 91 19.95 4.48 -29.36
CA GLN A 91 20.01 5.77 -28.65
C GLN A 91 19.42 5.65 -27.27
N PHE A 92 20.03 6.32 -26.31
CA PHE A 92 19.69 6.23 -24.88
C PHE A 92 19.05 7.52 -24.39
N GLY A 93 17.92 7.37 -23.72
CA GLY A 93 17.21 8.44 -23.01
C GLY A 93 17.68 8.58 -21.56
N ILE A 94 16.84 8.19 -20.63
CA ILE A 94 17.05 8.28 -19.17
C ILE A 94 16.91 6.90 -18.54
N GLY A 95 17.80 6.58 -17.58
CA GLY A 95 17.84 5.30 -16.89
C GLY A 95 17.99 5.42 -15.37
N PRO A 96 16.95 5.87 -14.64
CA PRO A 96 17.02 6.00 -13.18
C PRO A 96 16.82 4.67 -12.46
N ALA A 97 17.31 4.61 -11.23
CA ALA A 97 16.80 3.70 -10.22
C ALA A 97 15.47 4.23 -9.67
N PHE A 98 14.60 3.32 -9.24
CA PHE A 98 13.37 3.62 -8.51
C PHE A 98 13.21 2.66 -7.33
N GLU A 99 12.12 2.78 -6.56
CA GLU A 99 11.96 2.07 -5.27
C GLU A 99 12.20 0.55 -5.35
N ASN A 100 11.87 -0.10 -6.47
CA ASN A 100 11.94 -1.56 -6.63
C ASN A 100 12.64 -1.99 -7.92
N GLY A 101 13.77 -1.38 -8.24
CA GLY A 101 14.56 -1.74 -9.42
C GLY A 101 15.05 -0.54 -10.22
N PHE A 102 15.14 -0.71 -11.51
CA PHE A 102 15.59 0.32 -12.44
C PHE A 102 14.92 0.15 -13.81
N TYR A 103 14.97 1.19 -14.63
CA TYR A 103 14.61 1.08 -16.03
C TYR A 103 15.60 1.88 -16.91
N TYR A 104 15.51 1.67 -18.22
CA TYR A 104 16.15 2.52 -19.19
C TYR A 104 15.23 2.77 -20.39
N ASP A 105 15.11 4.03 -20.79
CA ASP A 105 14.40 4.45 -22.00
C ASP A 105 15.37 4.42 -23.18
N VAL A 106 15.07 3.62 -24.18
CA VAL A 106 15.92 3.44 -25.36
C VAL A 106 15.13 3.59 -26.65
N MET A 107 15.81 4.05 -27.67
CA MET A 107 15.35 4.04 -29.05
C MET A 107 16.23 3.06 -29.83
N PRO A 108 15.77 1.83 -30.08
CA PRO A 108 16.51 0.87 -30.90
C PRO A 108 16.74 1.39 -32.34
N PRO A 109 17.74 0.89 -33.05
CA PRO A 109 17.93 1.23 -34.42
C PRO A 109 16.74 0.80 -35.29
N GLU A 110 16.60 1.39 -36.48
CA GLU A 110 15.52 1.10 -37.42
C GLU A 110 15.41 -0.40 -37.74
N GLY A 111 14.20 -0.93 -37.66
CA GLY A 111 13.92 -2.36 -37.86
C GLY A 111 14.16 -3.26 -36.67
N VAL A 112 14.62 -2.75 -35.52
CA VAL A 112 14.77 -3.47 -34.26
C VAL A 112 13.64 -3.11 -33.32
N SER A 113 12.99 -4.14 -32.74
CA SER A 113 11.98 -3.98 -31.70
C SER A 113 12.36 -4.86 -30.52
N ILE A 114 12.53 -4.26 -29.34
CA ILE A 114 12.83 -4.98 -28.11
C ILE A 114 11.50 -5.43 -27.48
N SER A 115 11.39 -6.73 -27.22
CA SER A 115 10.20 -7.39 -26.70
C SER A 115 10.56 -8.37 -25.59
N GLU A 116 9.55 -9.02 -24.99
CA GLU A 116 9.77 -10.03 -23.94
C GLU A 116 10.65 -11.21 -24.42
N SER A 117 10.64 -11.52 -25.72
CA SER A 117 11.50 -12.57 -26.28
C SER A 117 13.01 -12.26 -26.16
N ASP A 118 13.37 -11.00 -25.99
CA ASP A 118 14.76 -10.54 -25.91
C ASP A 118 15.31 -10.51 -24.49
N PHE A 119 14.46 -10.69 -23.48
CA PHE A 119 14.85 -10.60 -22.06
C PHE A 119 16.02 -11.53 -21.72
N GLY A 120 15.94 -12.78 -22.12
CA GLY A 120 17.01 -13.75 -21.88
C GLY A 120 18.34 -13.38 -22.55
N LEU A 121 18.29 -12.71 -23.72
CA LEU A 121 19.46 -12.24 -24.43
C LEU A 121 20.12 -11.07 -23.69
N ILE A 122 19.32 -10.10 -23.24
CA ILE A 122 19.80 -8.94 -22.44
C ILE A 122 20.40 -9.45 -21.12
N GLU A 123 19.69 -10.32 -20.39
CA GLU A 123 20.17 -10.89 -19.12
C GLU A 123 21.52 -11.61 -19.27
N LYS A 124 21.65 -12.43 -20.32
CA LYS A 124 22.88 -13.14 -20.61
C LYS A 124 24.03 -12.19 -20.91
N LYS A 125 23.77 -11.12 -21.69
CA LYS A 125 24.76 -10.09 -21.99
C LYS A 125 25.17 -9.32 -20.72
N MET A 126 24.21 -8.92 -19.89
CA MET A 126 24.51 -8.28 -18.60
C MET A 126 25.38 -9.18 -17.70
N GLN A 127 25.09 -10.47 -17.62
CA GLN A 127 25.92 -11.44 -16.86
C GLN A 127 27.34 -11.55 -17.42
N GLU A 128 27.52 -11.54 -18.76
CA GLU A 128 28.83 -11.50 -19.40
C GLU A 128 29.62 -10.25 -19.00
N LEU A 129 28.98 -9.07 -19.07
CA LEU A 129 29.59 -7.78 -18.70
C LEU A 129 30.00 -7.73 -17.21
N VAL A 130 29.18 -8.28 -16.32
CA VAL A 130 29.53 -8.39 -14.87
C VAL A 130 30.83 -9.17 -14.68
N THR A 131 31.09 -10.20 -15.47
CA THR A 131 32.36 -10.98 -15.33
C THR A 131 33.60 -10.18 -15.69
N ARG A 132 33.46 -9.13 -16.50
CA ARG A 132 34.55 -8.20 -16.82
C ARG A 132 34.93 -7.31 -15.63
N LYS A 133 34.05 -7.15 -14.62
CA LYS A 133 34.25 -6.33 -13.41
C LYS A 133 34.66 -4.90 -13.73
N GLU A 134 34.02 -4.32 -14.74
CA GLU A 134 34.36 -3.01 -15.26
C GLU A 134 34.21 -1.94 -14.17
N ALA A 135 35.17 -1.02 -14.14
CA ALA A 135 35.13 0.14 -13.26
C ALA A 135 34.15 1.19 -13.83
N LEU A 136 33.45 1.88 -12.92
CA LEU A 136 32.68 3.06 -13.28
C LEU A 136 33.54 4.30 -13.00
N VAL A 137 33.90 4.98 -14.07
CA VAL A 137 34.81 6.14 -14.03
C VAL A 137 33.99 7.41 -14.24
N ARG A 138 33.93 8.24 -13.20
CA ARG A 138 33.31 9.57 -13.26
C ARG A 138 34.27 10.55 -13.89
N SER A 139 33.78 11.39 -14.79
CA SER A 139 34.52 12.48 -15.41
C SER A 139 33.68 13.75 -15.41
N ASP A 140 34.29 14.86 -15.01
CA ASP A 140 33.70 16.20 -15.21
C ASP A 140 34.11 16.64 -16.63
N ILE A 141 33.12 17.10 -17.38
CA ILE A 141 33.31 17.43 -18.81
C ILE A 141 32.71 18.82 -19.12
N SER A 142 33.33 19.59 -20.03
CA SER A 142 32.73 20.84 -20.47
C SER A 142 31.48 20.58 -21.31
N LYS A 143 30.56 21.55 -21.36
CA LYS A 143 29.35 21.44 -22.20
C LYS A 143 29.67 21.21 -23.65
N ALA A 144 30.69 21.90 -24.17
CA ALA A 144 31.10 21.77 -25.56
C ALA A 144 31.65 20.37 -25.89
N ASP A 145 32.51 19.84 -25.00
CA ASP A 145 33.07 18.49 -25.18
C ASP A 145 32.00 17.40 -25.02
N ALA A 146 31.06 17.59 -24.10
CA ALA A 146 29.96 16.68 -23.93
C ALA A 146 29.06 16.63 -25.17
N LEU A 147 28.65 17.77 -25.71
CA LEU A 147 27.84 17.85 -26.92
C LEU A 147 28.54 17.19 -28.10
N GLN A 148 29.84 17.45 -28.26
CA GLN A 148 30.64 16.83 -29.32
C GLN A 148 30.68 15.31 -29.13
N PHE A 149 31.03 14.83 -27.95
CA PHE A 149 31.16 13.40 -27.67
C PHE A 149 29.86 12.65 -27.98
N PHE A 150 28.71 13.10 -27.46
CA PHE A 150 27.44 12.43 -27.68
C PHE A 150 26.93 12.57 -29.13
N ALA A 151 27.26 13.64 -29.82
CA ALA A 151 26.96 13.78 -31.26
C ALA A 151 27.76 12.77 -32.10
N GLU A 152 29.06 12.61 -31.85
CA GLU A 152 29.93 11.64 -32.56
C GLU A 152 29.43 10.18 -32.31
N HIS A 153 28.78 9.90 -31.17
CA HIS A 153 28.20 8.60 -30.85
C HIS A 153 26.71 8.48 -31.22
N GLY A 154 26.13 9.45 -31.94
CA GLY A 154 24.74 9.41 -32.40
C GLY A 154 23.68 9.53 -31.31
N GLN A 155 24.04 10.03 -30.12
CA GLN A 155 23.18 10.10 -28.95
C GLN A 155 22.39 11.43 -28.90
N THR A 156 21.43 11.59 -29.79
CA THR A 156 20.67 12.86 -29.93
C THR A 156 19.87 13.23 -28.67
N TYR A 157 19.31 12.26 -27.99
CA TYR A 157 18.55 12.50 -26.73
C TYR A 157 19.45 12.99 -25.60
N LYS A 158 20.71 12.53 -25.53
CA LYS A 158 21.68 13.03 -24.54
C LYS A 158 22.10 14.48 -24.88
N ASN A 159 22.28 14.80 -26.15
CA ASN A 159 22.58 16.18 -26.54
C ASN A 159 21.44 17.13 -26.15
N GLU A 160 20.19 16.75 -26.36
CA GLU A 160 19.05 17.56 -25.95
C GLU A 160 19.05 17.81 -24.43
N LEU A 161 19.39 16.81 -23.61
CA LEU A 161 19.50 17.00 -22.16
C LEU A 161 20.65 17.92 -21.77
N ILE A 162 21.79 17.81 -22.47
CA ILE A 162 22.98 18.66 -22.21
C ILE A 162 22.70 20.12 -22.55
N GLU A 163 21.93 20.40 -23.61
CA GLU A 163 21.57 21.77 -24.00
C GLU A 163 20.90 22.56 -22.87
N GLU A 164 20.15 21.89 -22.00
CA GLU A 164 19.46 22.49 -20.88
C GLU A 164 20.34 22.63 -19.61
N LEU A 165 21.52 22.02 -19.58
CA LEU A 165 22.42 22.08 -18.43
C LEU A 165 23.35 23.30 -18.51
N GLU A 166 23.69 23.82 -17.32
CA GLU A 166 24.71 24.85 -17.18
C GLU A 166 26.11 24.25 -17.31
N ASP A 167 27.05 24.98 -17.94
CA ASP A 167 28.44 24.55 -18.01
C ASP A 167 29.10 24.50 -16.64
N GLY A 168 30.02 23.54 -16.43
CA GLY A 168 30.68 23.31 -15.14
C GLY A 168 29.95 22.38 -14.21
N HIS A 169 28.75 21.90 -14.56
CA HIS A 169 27.96 20.94 -13.77
C HIS A 169 27.63 19.65 -14.53
N ILE A 170 28.39 19.36 -15.60
CA ILE A 170 28.15 18.20 -16.45
C ILE A 170 29.12 17.09 -16.09
N THR A 171 28.57 15.92 -15.77
CA THR A 171 29.33 14.72 -15.44
C THR A 171 28.93 13.56 -16.32
N THR A 172 29.91 12.74 -16.65
CA THR A 172 29.72 11.47 -17.35
C THR A 172 30.26 10.33 -16.51
N TYR A 173 29.71 9.15 -16.74
CA TYR A 173 30.24 7.90 -16.19
C TYR A 173 30.51 6.93 -17.31
N THR A 174 31.75 6.44 -17.37
CA THR A 174 32.18 5.43 -18.33
C THR A 174 32.28 4.08 -17.66
N GLN A 175 31.65 3.06 -18.25
CA GLN A 175 31.68 1.68 -17.88
C GLN A 175 31.98 0.86 -19.13
N GLY A 176 33.15 0.19 -19.20
CA GLY A 176 33.57 -0.53 -20.40
C GLY A 176 33.58 0.35 -21.66
N GLN A 177 32.74 -0.01 -22.61
CA GLN A 177 32.57 0.73 -23.86
C GLN A 177 31.36 1.70 -23.83
N TYR A 178 30.64 1.78 -22.70
CA TYR A 178 29.48 2.63 -22.57
C TYR A 178 29.79 3.86 -21.71
N THR A 179 29.44 5.03 -22.23
CA THR A 179 29.54 6.30 -21.50
C THR A 179 28.18 6.98 -21.45
N ASP A 180 27.75 7.34 -20.24
CA ASP A 180 26.48 7.99 -20.01
C ASP A 180 26.62 9.41 -19.42
N LEU A 181 25.67 10.29 -19.79
CA LEU A 181 25.43 11.56 -19.11
C LEU A 181 24.73 11.26 -17.79
N CYS A 182 25.41 11.43 -16.67
CA CYS A 182 24.87 11.00 -15.38
C CYS A 182 25.47 11.80 -14.21
N ARG A 183 24.68 11.99 -13.15
CA ARG A 183 25.11 12.66 -11.91
C ARG A 183 25.64 11.70 -10.86
N GLY A 184 25.40 10.40 -11.00
CA GLY A 184 25.71 9.40 -9.98
C GLY A 184 24.72 9.41 -8.80
N PRO A 185 25.04 8.85 -7.64
CA PRO A 185 26.24 8.02 -7.42
C PRO A 185 26.10 6.61 -8.05
N HIS A 186 27.23 5.96 -8.21
CA HIS A 186 27.35 4.59 -8.72
C HIS A 186 28.19 3.70 -7.80
N LEU A 187 28.17 2.40 -8.04
CA LEU A 187 29.16 1.48 -7.50
C LEU A 187 30.54 1.76 -8.15
N MET A 188 31.61 1.40 -7.49
CA MET A 188 32.97 1.52 -8.07
C MET A 188 33.17 0.61 -9.29
N THR A 189 32.52 -0.57 -9.28
CA THR A 189 32.61 -1.58 -10.33
C THR A 189 31.29 -2.32 -10.50
N THR A 190 31.12 -3.04 -11.59
CA THR A 190 29.96 -3.93 -11.83
C THR A 190 30.04 -5.24 -11.03
N ALA A 191 31.18 -5.55 -10.41
CA ALA A 191 31.43 -6.82 -9.71
C ALA A 191 30.41 -7.22 -8.60
N PRO A 192 29.80 -6.29 -7.83
CA PRO A 192 28.78 -6.64 -6.84
C PRO A 192 27.46 -7.14 -7.45
N ILE A 193 27.16 -6.85 -8.71
CA ILE A 193 25.90 -7.22 -9.37
C ILE A 193 25.96 -8.71 -9.77
N LYS A 194 25.49 -9.62 -8.88
CA LYS A 194 25.59 -11.07 -9.11
C LYS A 194 24.39 -11.70 -9.80
N ALA A 195 23.24 -11.04 -9.72
CA ALA A 195 22.00 -11.55 -10.29
C ALA A 195 21.18 -10.42 -10.90
N VAL A 196 20.74 -10.61 -12.13
CA VAL A 196 19.96 -9.63 -12.90
C VAL A 196 18.73 -10.34 -13.49
N LYS A 197 17.63 -9.58 -13.62
CA LYS A 197 16.40 -10.01 -14.29
C LYS A 197 15.79 -8.84 -15.03
N VAL A 198 15.46 -9.04 -16.31
CA VAL A 198 14.64 -8.10 -17.08
C VAL A 198 13.18 -8.43 -16.79
N MET A 199 12.41 -7.45 -16.32
CA MET A 199 11.09 -7.66 -15.74
C MET A 199 9.95 -7.37 -16.69
N ALA A 200 10.08 -6.31 -17.48
CA ALA A 200 9.01 -5.85 -18.37
C ALA A 200 9.58 -4.94 -19.46
N VAL A 201 8.80 -4.75 -20.52
CA VAL A 201 8.99 -3.74 -21.53
C VAL A 201 7.69 -2.96 -21.70
N SER A 202 7.78 -1.64 -21.88
CA SER A 202 6.64 -0.78 -22.17
C SER A 202 7.06 0.36 -23.10
N SER A 203 6.06 1.02 -23.68
CA SER A 203 6.28 2.27 -24.43
C SER A 203 6.27 3.46 -23.48
N ALA A 204 7.13 4.43 -23.72
CA ALA A 204 7.15 5.70 -23.00
C ALA A 204 7.42 6.83 -23.98
N TYR A 205 6.66 7.92 -23.90
CA TYR A 205 6.97 9.12 -24.69
C TYR A 205 8.19 9.82 -24.11
N TRP A 206 9.08 10.29 -25.00
CA TRP A 206 10.24 11.06 -24.57
C TRP A 206 9.82 12.24 -23.69
N ARG A 207 10.35 12.30 -22.47
CA ARG A 207 10.03 13.32 -21.45
C ARG A 207 8.54 13.40 -21.08
N GLY A 208 7.77 12.32 -21.31
CA GLY A 208 6.34 12.26 -20.97
C GLY A 208 5.42 13.08 -21.89
N ASP A 209 5.94 13.61 -22.99
CA ASP A 209 5.16 14.40 -23.95
C ASP A 209 4.67 13.51 -25.10
N GLU A 210 3.36 13.33 -25.20
CA GLU A 210 2.70 12.52 -26.24
C GLU A 210 3.00 12.98 -27.70
N LYS A 211 3.47 14.20 -27.88
CA LYS A 211 3.88 14.75 -29.19
C LYS A 211 5.32 14.39 -29.57
N ARG A 212 6.06 13.80 -28.66
CA ARG A 212 7.46 13.43 -28.84
C ARG A 212 7.58 11.94 -29.25
N PRO A 213 8.78 11.53 -29.75
CA PRO A 213 9.00 10.14 -30.14
C PRO A 213 8.70 9.16 -29.00
N GLN A 214 8.09 8.03 -29.36
CA GLN A 214 7.83 6.93 -28.45
C GLN A 214 9.09 6.07 -28.32
N MET A 215 9.62 5.97 -27.11
CA MET A 215 10.75 5.14 -26.74
C MET A 215 10.30 3.79 -26.17
N THR A 216 11.19 2.84 -26.17
CA THR A 216 11.02 1.56 -25.45
C THR A 216 11.63 1.69 -24.07
N ARG A 217 10.81 1.49 -23.02
CA ARG A 217 11.25 1.45 -21.62
C ARG A 217 11.42 0.01 -21.19
N VAL A 218 12.66 -0.36 -20.84
CA VAL A 218 13.02 -1.69 -20.37
C VAL A 218 13.24 -1.65 -18.86
N TYR A 219 12.49 -2.47 -18.12
CA TYR A 219 12.58 -2.56 -16.66
C TYR A 219 13.45 -3.73 -16.24
N GLY A 220 14.27 -3.52 -15.22
CA GLY A 220 15.11 -4.55 -14.66
C GLY A 220 15.17 -4.50 -13.13
N ILE A 221 15.62 -5.61 -12.55
CA ILE A 221 15.97 -5.70 -11.14
C ILE A 221 17.27 -6.50 -10.99
N SER A 222 18.04 -6.19 -9.97
CA SER A 222 19.32 -6.84 -9.70
C SER A 222 19.59 -6.98 -8.21
N PHE A 223 20.40 -7.96 -7.87
CA PHE A 223 20.76 -8.27 -6.48
C PHE A 223 22.23 -8.68 -6.35
N PRO A 224 22.84 -8.47 -5.16
CA PRO A 224 24.21 -8.90 -4.89
C PRO A 224 24.35 -10.44 -4.74
N LYS A 225 23.26 -11.18 -4.67
CA LYS A 225 23.24 -12.65 -4.55
C LYS A 225 22.09 -13.24 -5.35
N LYS A 226 22.34 -14.35 -6.08
CA LYS A 226 21.29 -15.06 -6.82
C LYS A 226 20.12 -15.50 -5.93
N LYS A 227 20.39 -15.98 -4.71
CA LYS A 227 19.35 -16.37 -3.76
C LYS A 227 18.35 -15.25 -3.48
N MET A 228 18.81 -14.01 -3.38
CA MET A 228 17.93 -12.84 -3.15
C MET A 228 17.03 -12.56 -4.35
N LEU A 229 17.53 -12.72 -5.57
CA LEU A 229 16.71 -12.64 -6.77
C LEU A 229 15.66 -13.75 -6.81
N ASP A 230 16.05 -14.97 -6.52
CA ASP A 230 15.14 -16.11 -6.52
C ASP A 230 14.02 -15.94 -5.48
N GLU A 231 14.36 -15.48 -4.27
CA GLU A 231 13.38 -15.15 -3.21
C GLU A 231 12.44 -14.01 -3.65
N TYR A 232 12.98 -12.98 -4.29
CA TYR A 232 12.17 -11.87 -4.83
C TYR A 232 11.20 -12.33 -5.93
N LEU A 233 11.65 -13.17 -6.86
CA LEU A 233 10.79 -13.71 -7.92
C LEU A 233 9.70 -14.63 -7.34
N GLN A 234 10.01 -15.44 -6.33
CA GLN A 234 9.02 -16.23 -5.62
C GLN A 234 7.98 -15.33 -4.92
N LEU A 235 8.43 -14.24 -4.28
CA LEU A 235 7.52 -13.26 -3.67
C LEU A 235 6.59 -12.62 -4.70
N LEU A 236 7.10 -12.28 -5.89
CA LEU A 236 6.28 -11.72 -6.98
C LEU A 236 5.24 -12.72 -7.51
N GLU A 237 5.62 -13.99 -7.67
CA GLU A 237 4.68 -15.04 -8.10
C GLU A 237 3.59 -15.27 -7.04
N GLU A 238 3.98 -15.31 -5.76
CA GLU A 238 3.02 -15.43 -4.67
C GLU A 238 2.05 -14.24 -4.62
N ALA A 239 2.56 -13.03 -4.84
CA ALA A 239 1.73 -11.83 -4.90
C ALA A 239 0.75 -11.83 -6.09
N LYS A 240 1.19 -12.26 -7.28
CA LYS A 240 0.28 -12.45 -8.42
C LYS A 240 -0.80 -13.48 -8.12
N ARG A 241 -0.44 -14.56 -7.43
CA ARG A 241 -1.37 -15.59 -7.01
C ARG A 241 -2.41 -15.07 -6.02
N ARG A 242 -2.00 -14.16 -5.13
CA ARG A 242 -2.85 -13.55 -4.08
C ARG A 242 -3.55 -12.27 -4.52
N ASP A 243 -3.34 -11.77 -5.73
CA ASP A 243 -3.92 -10.53 -6.22
C ASP A 243 -5.44 -10.51 -6.01
N HIS A 244 -5.92 -9.53 -5.23
CA HIS A 244 -7.34 -9.41 -4.89
C HIS A 244 -8.26 -9.27 -6.11
N ARG A 245 -7.75 -8.73 -7.24
CA ARG A 245 -8.51 -8.58 -8.48
C ARG A 245 -8.77 -9.95 -9.13
N LYS A 246 -7.76 -10.83 -9.08
CA LYS A 246 -7.86 -12.21 -9.59
C LYS A 246 -8.79 -13.03 -8.70
N ILE A 247 -8.48 -13.13 -7.40
CA ILE A 247 -9.26 -13.89 -6.44
C ILE A 247 -10.68 -13.36 -6.34
N GLY A 248 -10.85 -12.04 -6.29
CA GLY A 248 -12.17 -11.39 -6.23
C GLY A 248 -13.05 -11.72 -7.44
N LYS A 249 -12.46 -11.83 -8.63
CA LYS A 249 -13.16 -12.30 -9.85
C LYS A 249 -13.49 -13.80 -9.78
N GLU A 250 -12.54 -14.64 -9.36
CA GLU A 250 -12.74 -16.09 -9.23
C GLU A 250 -13.81 -16.45 -8.20
N MET A 251 -13.86 -15.71 -7.09
CA MET A 251 -14.86 -15.86 -6.03
C MET A 251 -16.15 -15.05 -6.26
N GLU A 252 -16.26 -14.30 -7.34
CA GLU A 252 -17.41 -13.46 -7.67
C GLU A 252 -17.74 -12.42 -6.57
N LEU A 253 -16.71 -11.73 -6.03
CA LEU A 253 -16.91 -10.78 -4.93
C LEU A 253 -17.28 -9.38 -5.42
N PHE A 254 -16.65 -8.90 -6.47
CA PHE A 254 -16.87 -7.55 -7.01
C PHE A 254 -16.49 -7.47 -8.49
N MET A 255 -16.95 -6.40 -9.14
CA MET A 255 -16.58 -6.09 -10.52
C MET A 255 -16.48 -4.57 -10.73
N PHE A 256 -15.85 -4.18 -11.84
CA PHE A 256 -15.88 -2.82 -12.36
C PHE A 256 -16.55 -2.82 -13.74
N SER A 257 -17.26 -1.75 -14.04
CA SER A 257 -17.94 -1.57 -15.34
C SER A 257 -17.64 -0.17 -15.88
N GLU A 258 -17.30 -0.09 -17.15
CA GLU A 258 -17.12 1.20 -17.83
C GLU A 258 -18.41 2.03 -17.87
N LEU A 259 -19.58 1.37 -17.93
CA LEU A 259 -20.89 2.03 -17.90
C LEU A 259 -21.16 2.71 -16.55
N VAL A 260 -20.65 2.15 -15.44
CA VAL A 260 -20.79 2.75 -14.11
C VAL A 260 -19.74 3.84 -13.90
N GLY A 261 -18.54 3.63 -14.42
CA GLY A 261 -17.43 4.56 -14.33
C GLY A 261 -16.19 4.00 -13.62
N LYS A 262 -15.04 4.59 -13.94
CA LYS A 262 -13.75 4.16 -13.42
C LYS A 262 -13.66 4.42 -11.91
N GLY A 263 -13.16 3.43 -11.17
CA GLY A 263 -12.94 3.54 -9.73
C GLY A 263 -14.23 3.48 -8.88
N LEU A 264 -15.33 2.98 -9.45
CA LEU A 264 -16.61 2.76 -8.76
C LEU A 264 -16.90 1.25 -8.73
N PRO A 265 -16.53 0.53 -7.66
CA PRO A 265 -16.73 -0.91 -7.57
C PRO A 265 -18.21 -1.27 -7.41
N LEU A 266 -18.61 -2.34 -8.10
CA LEU A 266 -19.89 -3.01 -7.90
C LEU A 266 -19.64 -4.25 -7.04
N TRP A 267 -20.26 -4.29 -5.88
CA TRP A 267 -20.25 -5.46 -5.02
C TRP A 267 -21.24 -6.50 -5.50
N LEU A 268 -20.76 -7.69 -5.82
CA LEU A 268 -21.59 -8.82 -6.19
C LEU A 268 -22.21 -9.48 -4.92
N PRO A 269 -23.19 -10.38 -5.05
CA PRO A 269 -23.88 -10.95 -3.88
C PRO A 269 -22.93 -11.55 -2.83
N LYS A 270 -21.90 -12.28 -3.24
CA LYS A 270 -20.92 -12.89 -2.32
C LYS A 270 -20.04 -11.85 -1.64
N GLY A 271 -19.58 -10.85 -2.38
CA GLY A 271 -18.81 -9.73 -1.81
C GLY A 271 -19.65 -8.88 -0.86
N THR A 272 -20.92 -8.66 -1.21
CA THR A 272 -21.87 -7.98 -0.31
C THR A 272 -22.07 -8.77 0.98
N ALA A 273 -22.22 -10.09 0.89
CA ALA A 273 -22.33 -10.96 2.08
C ALA A 273 -21.08 -10.88 2.98
N LEU A 274 -19.88 -10.91 2.40
CA LEU A 274 -18.62 -10.72 3.13
C LEU A 274 -18.58 -9.36 3.84
N ARG A 275 -18.91 -8.30 3.11
CA ARG A 275 -18.91 -6.93 3.61
C ARG A 275 -19.92 -6.75 4.77
N LEU A 276 -21.14 -7.22 4.63
CA LEU A 276 -22.16 -7.13 5.67
C LEU A 276 -21.73 -7.82 6.97
N ARG A 277 -21.01 -8.95 6.88
CA ARG A 277 -20.47 -9.64 8.07
C ARG A 277 -19.40 -8.84 8.78
N LEU A 278 -18.51 -8.21 8.04
CA LEU A 278 -17.51 -7.30 8.62
C LEU A 278 -18.19 -6.11 9.31
N GLU A 279 -19.22 -5.54 8.67
CA GLU A 279 -20.01 -4.44 9.23
C GLU A 279 -20.73 -4.87 10.52
N ASP A 280 -21.39 -6.02 10.52
CA ASP A 280 -22.10 -6.54 11.70
C ASP A 280 -21.15 -6.88 12.85
N PHE A 281 -20.01 -7.45 12.55
CA PHE A 281 -18.95 -7.71 13.52
C PHE A 281 -18.52 -6.41 14.22
N LEU A 282 -18.20 -5.38 13.43
CA LEU A 282 -17.79 -4.10 14.01
C LEU A 282 -18.93 -3.39 14.74
N LYS A 283 -20.17 -3.42 14.24
CA LYS A 283 -21.34 -2.84 14.92
C LYS A 283 -21.56 -3.46 16.30
N LYS A 284 -21.37 -4.77 16.45
CA LYS A 284 -21.44 -5.46 17.74
C LYS A 284 -20.38 -4.95 18.71
N ILE A 285 -19.13 -4.81 18.26
CA ILE A 285 -18.04 -4.24 19.06
C ILE A 285 -18.37 -2.79 19.43
N GLN A 286 -18.73 -1.96 18.47
CA GLN A 286 -19.10 -0.55 18.68
C GLN A 286 -20.18 -0.39 19.72
N LYS A 287 -21.23 -1.24 19.69
CA LYS A 287 -22.31 -1.24 20.69
C LYS A 287 -21.76 -1.47 22.11
N ARG A 288 -20.84 -2.40 22.30
CA ARG A 288 -20.18 -2.65 23.60
C ARG A 288 -19.37 -1.46 24.10
N PHE A 289 -18.76 -0.72 23.17
CA PHE A 289 -17.99 0.49 23.48
C PHE A 289 -18.84 1.76 23.55
N GLY A 290 -20.17 1.66 23.45
CA GLY A 290 -21.12 2.75 23.64
C GLY A 290 -21.26 3.69 22.44
N TYR A 291 -21.00 3.21 21.22
CA TYR A 291 -21.25 3.98 20.01
C TYR A 291 -22.71 3.96 19.59
N GLN A 292 -23.19 5.09 19.06
CA GLN A 292 -24.51 5.27 18.49
C GLN A 292 -24.40 5.32 16.97
N GLN A 293 -25.21 4.49 16.28
CA GLN A 293 -25.20 4.46 14.82
C GLN A 293 -25.98 5.63 14.25
N VAL A 294 -25.42 6.27 13.25
CA VAL A 294 -26.05 7.34 12.46
C VAL A 294 -25.97 7.01 10.97
N MET A 295 -26.72 7.72 10.15
CA MET A 295 -26.64 7.69 8.68
C MET A 295 -26.67 9.11 8.16
N THR A 296 -25.80 9.43 7.25
CA THR A 296 -25.71 10.76 6.64
C THR A 296 -25.85 10.69 5.12
N PRO A 297 -26.42 11.73 4.47
CA PRO A 297 -26.60 11.73 3.02
C PRO A 297 -25.26 11.74 2.29
N HIS A 298 -25.26 11.27 1.03
CA HIS A 298 -24.07 11.23 0.17
C HIS A 298 -23.66 12.60 -0.36
N ILE A 299 -24.58 13.54 -0.36
CA ILE A 299 -24.33 14.93 -0.79
C ILE A 299 -24.61 15.89 0.38
N GLY A 300 -23.95 17.01 0.36
CA GLY A 300 -24.20 18.09 1.32
C GLY A 300 -24.02 19.45 0.65
N SER A 301 -24.58 20.51 1.25
CA SER A 301 -24.35 21.87 0.79
C SER A 301 -22.86 22.16 0.71
N LYS A 302 -22.40 22.83 -0.34
CA LYS A 302 -21.02 23.27 -0.51
C LYS A 302 -20.50 24.04 0.72
N ASN A 303 -21.39 24.85 1.35
CA ASN A 303 -21.03 25.63 2.53
C ASN A 303 -20.61 24.77 3.73
N LEU A 304 -21.14 23.55 3.87
CA LEU A 304 -20.71 22.59 4.89
C LEU A 304 -19.21 22.27 4.76
N TYR A 305 -18.74 22.08 3.51
CA TYR A 305 -17.34 21.74 3.20
C TYR A 305 -16.43 22.98 3.17
N VAL A 306 -16.97 24.16 2.90
CA VAL A 306 -16.26 25.44 3.07
C VAL A 306 -16.01 25.69 4.56
N THR A 307 -17.03 25.53 5.39
CA THR A 307 -16.91 25.68 6.86
C THR A 307 -15.89 24.73 7.45
N SER A 308 -15.92 23.47 7.07
CA SER A 308 -14.95 22.45 7.56
C SER A 308 -13.54 22.61 6.99
N GLY A 309 -13.34 23.39 5.92
CA GLY A 309 -12.06 23.56 5.23
C GLY A 309 -11.77 22.50 4.16
N HIS A 310 -12.59 21.49 4.03
CA HIS A 310 -12.38 20.40 3.05
C HIS A 310 -12.42 20.92 1.61
N TYR A 311 -13.34 21.85 1.29
CA TYR A 311 -13.43 22.40 -0.07
C TYR A 311 -12.12 23.04 -0.55
N ALA A 312 -11.47 23.83 0.30
CA ALA A 312 -10.20 24.48 -0.03
C ALA A 312 -9.01 23.49 -0.11
N LYS A 313 -9.02 22.46 0.73
CA LYS A 313 -7.87 21.55 0.86
C LYS A 313 -7.90 20.35 -0.10
N TYR A 314 -9.08 19.82 -0.40
CA TYR A 314 -9.21 18.71 -1.35
C TYR A 314 -9.25 19.15 -2.81
N GLY A 315 -9.63 20.37 -3.13
CA GLY A 315 -9.53 21.04 -4.43
C GLY A 315 -9.69 20.10 -5.64
N LYS A 316 -8.58 19.68 -6.22
CA LYS A 316 -8.52 18.82 -7.41
C LYS A 316 -8.96 17.38 -7.16
N ASP A 317 -8.90 16.91 -5.91
CA ASP A 317 -9.24 15.54 -5.50
C ASP A 317 -10.71 15.42 -5.08
N SER A 318 -11.50 16.47 -5.26
CA SER A 318 -12.97 16.47 -5.09
C SER A 318 -13.68 16.42 -6.42
N PHE A 319 -14.83 15.75 -6.43
CA PHE A 319 -15.79 15.94 -7.52
C PHE A 319 -16.26 17.41 -7.52
N GLN A 320 -16.43 17.97 -8.70
CA GLN A 320 -16.88 19.36 -8.84
C GLN A 320 -18.28 19.53 -8.23
N PRO A 321 -18.61 20.74 -7.71
CA PRO A 321 -19.95 21.00 -7.18
C PRO A 321 -21.06 20.71 -8.18
N ILE A 322 -22.15 20.14 -7.67
CA ILE A 322 -23.37 19.87 -8.40
C ILE A 322 -24.22 21.15 -8.33
N HIS A 323 -24.52 21.72 -9.50
CA HIS A 323 -25.40 22.86 -9.62
C HIS A 323 -26.86 22.38 -9.73
N THR A 324 -27.76 23.03 -8.99
CA THR A 324 -29.20 22.79 -9.09
C THR A 324 -29.85 23.81 -10.02
N PRO A 325 -31.13 23.63 -10.38
CA PRO A 325 -31.87 24.65 -11.12
C PRO A 325 -32.05 25.98 -10.36
N GLU A 326 -31.85 26.00 -9.04
CA GLU A 326 -31.91 27.21 -8.22
C GLU A 326 -30.56 27.93 -8.26
N GLU A 327 -30.58 29.20 -8.65
CA GLU A 327 -29.36 30.00 -8.82
C GLU A 327 -28.63 30.19 -7.48
N GLY A 328 -27.33 29.86 -7.46
CA GLY A 328 -26.48 29.94 -6.27
C GLY A 328 -26.57 28.75 -5.32
N GLU A 329 -27.41 27.76 -5.58
CA GLU A 329 -27.47 26.54 -4.80
C GLU A 329 -26.51 25.49 -5.36
N GLU A 330 -25.52 25.11 -4.53
CA GLU A 330 -24.50 24.13 -4.89
C GLU A 330 -24.39 23.02 -3.83
N TYR A 331 -24.36 21.78 -4.31
CA TYR A 331 -24.09 20.61 -3.48
C TYR A 331 -22.77 19.94 -3.88
N MET A 332 -22.22 19.14 -2.99
CA MET A 332 -21.02 18.34 -3.25
C MET A 332 -21.25 16.88 -2.83
N LEU A 333 -20.67 15.95 -3.55
CA LEU A 333 -20.45 14.61 -3.03
C LEU A 333 -19.49 14.70 -1.84
N LYS A 334 -19.86 14.10 -0.72
CA LYS A 334 -19.07 14.21 0.51
C LYS A 334 -17.70 13.53 0.35
N PRO A 335 -16.59 14.27 0.56
CA PRO A 335 -15.24 13.68 0.57
C PRO A 335 -14.89 13.04 1.91
N MET A 336 -15.62 13.41 2.99
CA MET A 336 -15.50 12.91 4.36
C MET A 336 -16.83 13.00 5.10
N ASN A 337 -16.99 12.21 6.17
CA ASN A 337 -18.22 12.15 6.98
C ASN A 337 -18.23 13.14 8.15
N CYS A 338 -17.05 13.59 8.61
CA CYS A 338 -16.90 14.43 9.80
C CYS A 338 -17.75 15.72 9.82
N PRO A 339 -17.94 16.47 8.71
CA PRO A 339 -18.78 17.66 8.74
C PRO A 339 -20.24 17.37 9.08
N HIS A 340 -20.76 16.24 8.62
CA HIS A 340 -22.13 15.81 8.93
C HIS A 340 -22.29 15.45 10.40
N HIS A 341 -21.30 14.77 11.00
CA HIS A 341 -21.33 14.45 12.44
C HIS A 341 -21.21 15.71 13.31
N CYS A 342 -20.45 16.72 12.88
CA CYS A 342 -20.46 18.03 13.53
C CYS A 342 -21.86 18.67 13.52
N ALA A 343 -22.58 18.59 12.40
CA ALA A 343 -23.96 19.08 12.30
C ALA A 343 -24.91 18.29 13.23
N ILE A 344 -24.74 16.97 13.34
CA ILE A 344 -25.52 16.15 14.29
C ILE A 344 -25.20 16.51 15.74
N PHE A 345 -23.95 16.81 16.09
CA PHE A 345 -23.61 17.27 17.42
C PHE A 345 -24.30 18.60 17.74
N ALA A 346 -24.30 19.52 16.80
CA ALA A 346 -24.80 20.89 16.96
C ALA A 346 -26.33 21.02 16.96
N TRP A 347 -27.10 19.98 16.58
CA TRP A 347 -28.54 20.09 16.39
C TRP A 347 -29.34 20.42 17.68
N LYS A 348 -28.74 20.16 18.86
CA LYS A 348 -29.32 20.53 20.18
C LYS A 348 -28.22 20.97 21.15
N PRO A 349 -28.58 21.76 22.21
CA PRO A 349 -27.67 22.05 23.29
C PRO A 349 -27.16 20.75 23.96
N ARG A 350 -25.87 20.69 24.29
CA ARG A 350 -25.22 19.55 24.91
C ARG A 350 -24.79 19.88 26.35
N SER A 351 -24.86 18.89 27.24
CA SER A 351 -24.31 18.95 28.59
C SER A 351 -23.04 18.09 28.71
N HIS A 352 -22.12 18.49 29.60
CA HIS A 352 -20.94 17.67 29.95
C HIS A 352 -21.28 16.23 30.34
N LYS A 353 -22.51 15.98 30.82
CA LYS A 353 -23.00 14.62 31.21
C LYS A 353 -23.30 13.73 30.01
N GLU A 354 -23.50 14.33 28.81
CA GLU A 354 -23.72 13.59 27.55
C GLU A 354 -22.39 13.21 26.87
N LEU A 355 -21.26 13.70 27.38
CA LEU A 355 -19.94 13.44 26.83
C LEU A 355 -19.19 12.33 27.60
N PRO A 356 -18.50 11.40 26.91
CA PRO A 356 -18.23 11.42 25.47
C PRO A 356 -19.43 10.94 24.64
N LEU A 357 -19.76 11.69 23.57
CA LEU A 357 -20.73 11.28 22.55
C LEU A 357 -20.00 10.60 21.40
N ARG A 358 -20.34 9.34 21.13
CA ARG A 358 -19.68 8.52 20.09
C ARG A 358 -20.66 8.21 18.98
N LEU A 359 -20.50 8.86 17.83
CA LEU A 359 -21.30 8.67 16.61
C LEU A 359 -20.54 7.80 15.62
N ALA A 360 -21.18 6.78 15.05
CA ALA A 360 -20.55 5.87 14.10
C ALA A 360 -21.46 5.62 12.88
N GLU A 361 -20.87 5.51 11.69
CA GLU A 361 -21.55 5.07 10.49
C GLU A 361 -20.62 4.29 9.57
N PHE A 362 -21.19 3.44 8.71
CA PHE A 362 -20.52 3.01 7.49
C PHE A 362 -20.86 4.03 6.40
N GLY A 363 -20.06 5.09 6.34
CA GLY A 363 -20.31 6.26 5.51
C GLY A 363 -19.56 6.19 4.19
N THR A 364 -20.29 6.20 3.06
CA THR A 364 -19.67 6.23 1.74
C THR A 364 -19.22 7.65 1.41
N VAL A 365 -17.97 7.79 1.00
CA VAL A 365 -17.33 9.05 0.61
C VAL A 365 -16.78 8.96 -0.82
N TYR A 366 -16.54 10.10 -1.43
CA TYR A 366 -16.17 10.21 -2.84
C TYR A 366 -14.97 11.13 -3.02
N ARG A 367 -13.94 10.64 -3.75
CA ARG A 367 -12.74 11.40 -4.09
C ARG A 367 -12.41 11.22 -5.55
N TYR A 368 -12.04 12.30 -6.23
CA TYR A 368 -11.69 12.24 -7.64
C TYR A 368 -10.22 11.85 -7.79
N GLU A 369 -9.94 10.56 -7.54
CA GLU A 369 -8.61 9.99 -7.79
C GLU A 369 -8.31 10.02 -9.30
N GLN A 370 -7.06 10.34 -9.66
CA GLN A 370 -6.65 10.35 -11.06
C GLN A 370 -6.71 8.94 -11.67
N SER A 371 -7.04 8.84 -12.97
CA SER A 371 -7.25 7.53 -13.61
C SER A 371 -6.03 6.61 -13.54
N GLY A 372 -4.81 7.16 -13.60
CA GLY A 372 -3.56 6.40 -13.50
C GLY A 372 -3.26 5.85 -12.11
N GLU A 373 -3.94 6.35 -11.07
CA GLU A 373 -3.75 5.92 -9.68
C GLU A 373 -4.73 4.83 -9.25
N LEU A 374 -5.80 4.60 -10.02
CA LEU A 374 -6.82 3.61 -9.68
C LEU A 374 -6.26 2.19 -9.74
N HIS A 375 -6.49 1.41 -8.67
CA HIS A 375 -5.97 0.05 -8.58
C HIS A 375 -6.91 -0.90 -7.82
N GLY A 376 -7.71 -1.68 -8.55
CA GLY A 376 -8.68 -2.61 -7.96
C GLY A 376 -9.50 -1.95 -6.85
N LEU A 377 -9.65 -2.63 -5.72
CA LEU A 377 -10.32 -2.08 -4.54
C LEU A 377 -9.40 -1.23 -3.64
N THR A 378 -8.08 -1.25 -3.86
CA THR A 378 -7.14 -0.52 -2.98
C THR A 378 -7.15 0.99 -3.21
N ARG A 379 -7.49 1.44 -4.44
CA ARG A 379 -7.62 2.86 -4.76
C ARG A 379 -8.80 3.09 -5.72
N VAL A 380 -9.86 3.65 -5.18
CA VAL A 380 -11.17 3.82 -5.81
C VAL A 380 -11.69 5.25 -5.65
N ARG A 381 -12.70 5.64 -6.43
CA ARG A 381 -13.33 6.97 -6.37
C ARG A 381 -14.53 7.05 -5.42
N GLY A 382 -15.17 5.92 -5.14
CA GLY A 382 -16.23 5.80 -4.16
C GLY A 382 -15.92 4.67 -3.20
N PHE A 383 -15.85 4.95 -1.90
CA PHE A 383 -15.55 3.95 -0.89
C PHE A 383 -16.28 4.22 0.42
N THR A 384 -16.49 3.17 1.20
CA THR A 384 -17.18 3.24 2.48
C THR A 384 -16.19 3.17 3.62
N GLN A 385 -16.23 4.14 4.52
CA GLN A 385 -15.47 4.12 5.75
C GLN A 385 -16.31 3.62 6.91
N ASP A 386 -15.72 2.82 7.79
CA ASP A 386 -16.26 2.48 9.11
C ASP A 386 -15.98 3.63 10.10
N ASP A 387 -16.50 4.78 9.75
CA ASP A 387 -16.14 6.07 10.31
C ASP A 387 -16.89 6.32 11.64
N ALA A 388 -16.19 6.88 12.59
CA ALA A 388 -16.83 7.38 13.80
C ALA A 388 -16.11 8.60 14.36
N HIS A 389 -16.91 9.43 15.03
CA HIS A 389 -16.45 10.65 15.65
C HIS A 389 -16.88 10.69 17.10
N ILE A 390 -15.90 10.89 17.97
CA ILE A 390 -16.08 10.97 19.40
C ILE A 390 -15.95 12.44 19.78
N PHE A 391 -17.01 13.00 20.34
CA PHE A 391 -16.99 14.34 20.91
C PHE A 391 -16.83 14.20 22.41
N CYS A 392 -15.72 14.65 22.97
CA CYS A 392 -15.39 14.45 24.37
C CYS A 392 -14.85 15.75 25.01
N ARG A 393 -14.78 15.73 26.33
CA ARG A 393 -14.11 16.80 27.07
C ARG A 393 -12.60 16.63 26.97
N PRO A 394 -11.79 17.69 27.15
CA PRO A 394 -10.32 17.60 27.11
C PRO A 394 -9.74 16.54 28.07
N ASP A 395 -10.34 16.37 29.25
CA ASP A 395 -9.90 15.38 30.23
C ASP A 395 -10.22 13.93 29.86
N GLN A 396 -11.06 13.69 28.86
CA GLN A 396 -11.45 12.37 28.37
C GLN A 396 -10.66 11.91 27.15
N VAL A 397 -9.88 12.79 26.50
CA VAL A 397 -9.20 12.52 25.21
C VAL A 397 -8.34 11.25 25.28
N LYS A 398 -7.52 11.14 26.30
CA LYS A 398 -6.59 10.00 26.47
C LYS A 398 -7.35 8.69 26.62
N ASP A 399 -8.34 8.63 27.50
CA ASP A 399 -9.12 7.42 27.75
C ASP A 399 -9.88 6.97 26.49
N GLU A 400 -10.47 7.91 25.77
CA GLU A 400 -11.18 7.60 24.53
C GLU A 400 -10.21 7.14 23.42
N PHE A 401 -9.05 7.74 23.34
CA PHE A 401 -8.01 7.29 22.39
C PHE A 401 -7.55 5.86 22.66
N LEU A 402 -7.29 5.51 23.93
CA LEU A 402 -6.92 4.16 24.34
C LEU A 402 -8.02 3.13 24.03
N ARG A 403 -9.30 3.49 24.23
CA ARG A 403 -10.45 2.65 23.87
C ARG A 403 -10.54 2.38 22.36
N VAL A 404 -10.22 3.38 21.54
CA VAL A 404 -10.19 3.18 20.08
C VAL A 404 -9.06 2.23 19.68
N MET A 405 -7.89 2.35 20.32
CA MET A 405 -6.80 1.39 20.11
C MET A 405 -7.24 -0.04 20.42
N ASP A 406 -7.99 -0.25 21.52
CA ASP A 406 -8.53 -1.57 21.88
C ASP A 406 -9.46 -2.13 20.79
N ILE A 407 -10.31 -1.31 20.19
CA ILE A 407 -11.18 -1.73 19.07
C ILE A 407 -10.35 -2.20 17.88
N ILE A 408 -9.29 -1.46 17.51
CA ILE A 408 -8.43 -1.83 16.39
C ILE A 408 -7.70 -3.13 16.67
N MET A 409 -7.18 -3.31 17.88
CA MET A 409 -6.51 -4.55 18.29
C MET A 409 -7.45 -5.77 18.27
N ILE A 410 -8.71 -5.60 18.70
CA ILE A 410 -9.73 -6.65 18.59
C ILE A 410 -9.93 -7.07 17.13
N ILE A 411 -10.02 -6.12 16.21
CA ILE A 411 -10.23 -6.40 14.79
C ILE A 411 -9.01 -7.14 14.21
N PHE A 412 -7.80 -6.68 14.49
CA PHE A 412 -6.59 -7.29 13.97
C PHE A 412 -6.41 -8.72 14.49
N ASP A 413 -6.69 -8.96 15.76
CA ASP A 413 -6.67 -10.30 16.35
C ASP A 413 -7.74 -11.24 15.72
N ALA A 414 -8.96 -10.75 15.50
CA ALA A 414 -10.04 -11.53 14.88
C ALA A 414 -9.72 -11.95 13.44
N LEU A 415 -8.96 -11.15 12.71
CA LEU A 415 -8.63 -11.36 11.32
C LEU A 415 -7.19 -11.84 11.09
N LYS A 416 -6.46 -12.12 12.18
CA LYS A 416 -5.09 -12.65 12.14
C LYS A 416 -4.08 -11.69 11.46
N PHE A 417 -4.26 -10.39 11.63
CA PHE A 417 -3.26 -9.39 11.24
C PHE A 417 -2.18 -9.27 12.32
N ASP A 418 -1.35 -10.32 12.45
CA ASP A 418 -0.34 -10.40 13.52
C ASP A 418 0.86 -9.46 13.29
N LYS A 419 1.05 -8.99 12.05
CA LYS A 419 2.18 -8.14 11.66
C LYS A 419 1.67 -6.79 11.15
N PHE A 420 1.71 -5.80 12.01
CA PHE A 420 1.44 -4.41 11.65
C PHE A 420 2.52 -3.49 12.24
N GLU A 421 2.66 -2.31 11.68
CA GLU A 421 3.51 -1.23 12.17
C GLU A 421 2.61 -0.07 12.57
N ALA A 422 2.82 0.49 13.75
CA ALA A 422 2.17 1.72 14.16
C ALA A 422 3.00 2.92 13.70
N GLN A 423 2.34 3.94 13.15
CA GLN A 423 2.97 5.16 12.67
C GLN A 423 2.27 6.37 13.26
N ILE A 424 3.01 7.17 14.03
CA ILE A 424 2.53 8.47 14.52
C ILE A 424 2.88 9.51 13.45
N SER A 425 1.87 10.07 12.82
CA SER A 425 2.01 11.08 11.77
C SER A 425 1.81 12.46 12.38
N LEU A 426 2.90 13.22 12.50
CA LEU A 426 2.93 14.56 13.05
C LEU A 426 2.99 15.62 11.94
N ARG A 427 2.74 16.88 12.30
CA ARG A 427 2.88 18.00 11.36
C ARG A 427 4.33 18.17 10.91
N ASP A 428 4.49 18.78 9.74
CA ASP A 428 5.80 19.14 9.19
C ASP A 428 6.52 20.13 10.12
N LYS A 429 7.81 19.92 10.35
CA LYS A 429 8.61 20.81 11.24
C LYS A 429 8.83 22.19 10.67
N VAL A 430 8.88 22.33 9.35
CA VAL A 430 9.23 23.54 8.63
C VAL A 430 8.02 24.13 7.91
N ASN A 431 7.34 23.33 7.07
CA ASN A 431 6.21 23.80 6.28
C ASN A 431 4.88 23.63 7.04
N ARG A 432 4.43 24.70 7.70
CA ARG A 432 3.19 24.74 8.49
C ARG A 432 1.96 25.20 7.70
N SER A 433 2.12 25.68 6.46
CA SER A 433 1.06 26.33 5.68
C SER A 433 -0.12 25.41 5.31
N LYS A 434 0.10 24.09 5.30
CA LYS A 434 -0.96 23.11 4.98
C LYS A 434 -1.88 22.80 6.17
N TYR A 435 -1.52 23.21 7.39
CA TYR A 435 -2.27 22.89 8.61
C TYR A 435 -3.16 24.03 9.05
N ILE A 436 -4.30 23.73 9.66
CA ILE A 436 -5.25 24.69 10.23
C ILE A 436 -5.20 24.64 11.76
N GLY A 437 -5.61 25.72 12.41
CA GLY A 437 -5.68 25.81 13.87
C GLY A 437 -4.44 26.42 14.51
N SER A 438 -4.47 26.51 15.84
CA SER A 438 -3.39 27.11 16.63
C SER A 438 -2.25 26.12 16.93
N GLU A 439 -1.03 26.63 17.11
CA GLU A 439 0.12 25.84 17.54
C GLU A 439 -0.16 25.09 18.85
N GLU A 440 -0.82 25.75 19.81
CA GLU A 440 -1.17 25.16 21.11
C GLU A 440 -2.07 23.93 20.95
N ASN A 441 -3.08 23.98 20.07
CA ASN A 441 -3.97 22.86 19.79
C ASN A 441 -3.20 21.68 19.19
N TRP A 442 -2.26 21.98 18.29
CA TRP A 442 -1.40 20.95 17.69
C TRP A 442 -0.47 20.30 18.70
N ASP A 443 0.18 21.09 19.56
CA ASP A 443 1.07 20.57 20.60
C ASP A 443 0.33 19.63 21.56
N LYS A 444 -0.88 20.01 21.99
CA LYS A 444 -1.74 19.17 22.85
C LYS A 444 -2.13 17.86 22.16
N ALA A 445 -2.52 17.92 20.90
CA ALA A 445 -2.94 16.76 20.13
C ALA A 445 -1.77 15.79 19.87
N GLU A 446 -0.61 16.29 19.47
CA GLU A 446 0.59 15.51 19.23
C GLU A 446 1.06 14.82 20.51
N GLN A 447 1.11 15.55 21.63
CA GLN A 447 1.48 15.00 22.93
C GLN A 447 0.53 13.89 23.40
N ALA A 448 -0.78 14.08 23.24
CA ALA A 448 -1.78 13.10 23.65
C ALA A 448 -1.62 11.76 22.90
N ILE A 449 -1.32 11.79 21.61
CA ILE A 449 -1.09 10.57 20.81
C ILE A 449 0.19 9.84 21.25
N ILE A 450 1.28 10.59 21.45
CA ILE A 450 2.57 10.02 21.86
C ILE A 450 2.43 9.34 23.25
N GLU A 451 1.79 10.01 24.20
CA GLU A 451 1.55 9.47 25.55
C GLU A 451 0.67 8.22 25.53
N ALA A 452 -0.39 8.20 24.73
CA ALA A 452 -1.28 7.06 24.60
C ALA A 452 -0.55 5.83 24.01
N CYS A 453 0.28 6.02 22.99
CA CYS A 453 1.10 4.95 22.40
C CYS A 453 2.10 4.40 23.43
N HIS A 454 2.74 5.27 24.19
CA HIS A 454 3.69 4.85 25.23
C HIS A 454 3.00 4.04 26.33
N GLU A 455 1.81 4.48 26.78
CA GLU A 455 1.04 3.77 27.82
C GLU A 455 0.59 2.37 27.39
N LYS A 456 0.23 2.20 26.12
CA LYS A 456 -0.11 0.88 25.54
C LYS A 456 1.11 0.03 25.24
N GLY A 457 2.34 0.52 25.44
CA GLY A 457 3.55 -0.18 25.05
C GLY A 457 3.64 -0.43 23.54
N LEU A 458 2.97 0.39 22.74
CA LEU A 458 2.98 0.29 21.29
C LEU A 458 4.23 0.96 20.73
N SER A 459 5.11 0.16 20.10
CA SER A 459 6.24 0.70 19.36
C SER A 459 5.74 1.34 18.08
N ALA A 460 5.89 2.67 17.97
CA ALA A 460 5.44 3.42 16.81
C ALA A 460 6.59 4.23 16.18
N VAL A 461 6.62 4.26 14.86
CA VAL A 461 7.53 5.12 14.09
C VAL A 461 6.91 6.52 14.01
N ILE A 462 7.71 7.55 14.23
CA ILE A 462 7.26 8.95 14.10
C ILE A 462 7.64 9.46 12.72
N GLU A 463 6.63 9.89 11.95
CA GLU A 463 6.77 10.50 10.63
C GLU A 463 6.28 11.96 10.66
N TYR A 464 7.12 12.87 10.20
CA TYR A 464 6.78 14.29 10.12
C TYR A 464 6.27 14.66 8.73
N GLY A 465 5.26 15.51 8.69
CA GLY A 465 4.68 15.96 7.42
C GLY A 465 3.47 15.16 6.95
N GLU A 466 3.20 14.01 7.57
CA GLU A 466 2.14 13.05 7.20
C GLU A 466 0.82 13.25 7.98
N ALA A 467 0.75 14.23 8.89
CA ALA A 467 -0.48 14.56 9.61
C ALA A 467 -1.58 15.03 8.65
N ALA A 468 -2.86 14.82 9.04
CA ALA A 468 -3.97 15.44 8.36
C ALA A 468 -3.91 16.97 8.54
N PHE A 469 -4.57 17.73 7.65
CA PHE A 469 -4.50 19.19 7.72
C PHE A 469 -5.13 19.79 9.00
N TYR A 470 -5.95 19.03 9.71
CA TYR A 470 -6.68 19.43 10.91
C TYR A 470 -6.18 18.77 12.21
N GLY A 471 -5.33 17.75 12.16
CA GLY A 471 -4.81 17.09 13.35
C GLY A 471 -3.80 15.97 13.08
N PRO A 472 -2.99 15.62 14.09
CA PRO A 472 -2.08 14.49 14.04
C PRO A 472 -2.85 13.18 14.07
N LYS A 473 -2.20 12.08 13.63
CA LYS A 473 -2.85 10.76 13.55
C LYS A 473 -1.92 9.62 13.96
N LEU A 474 -2.54 8.55 14.46
CA LEU A 474 -1.93 7.24 14.62
C LEU A 474 -2.48 6.33 13.53
N ASP A 475 -1.61 5.88 12.66
CA ASP A 475 -1.94 4.97 11.56
C ASP A 475 -1.42 3.55 11.86
N PHE A 476 -2.21 2.56 11.48
CA PHE A 476 -1.84 1.15 11.54
C PHE A 476 -1.56 0.64 10.14
N MET A 477 -0.28 0.38 9.89
CA MET A 477 0.22 -0.05 8.58
C MET A 477 0.35 -1.56 8.55
N VAL A 478 -0.35 -2.21 7.63
CA VAL A 478 -0.25 -3.65 7.38
C VAL A 478 0.56 -3.88 6.10
N LYS A 479 1.41 -4.91 6.08
CA LYS A 479 2.16 -5.29 4.89
C LYS A 479 1.39 -6.35 4.11
N ASP A 480 1.25 -6.13 2.80
CA ASP A 480 0.74 -7.15 1.89
C ASP A 480 1.79 -8.25 1.61
N ALA A 481 1.43 -9.21 0.77
CA ALA A 481 2.31 -10.32 0.39
C ALA A 481 3.61 -9.86 -0.32
N LEU A 482 3.64 -8.65 -0.90
CA LEU A 482 4.82 -8.03 -1.51
C LEU A 482 5.63 -7.18 -0.55
N GLY A 483 5.21 -7.08 0.71
CA GLY A 483 5.80 -6.17 1.68
C GLY A 483 5.40 -4.70 1.51
N ARG A 484 4.45 -4.38 0.61
CA ARG A 484 3.91 -3.03 0.46
C ARG A 484 3.09 -2.66 1.71
N ARG A 485 3.32 -1.45 2.20
CA ARG A 485 2.61 -0.94 3.38
C ARG A 485 1.26 -0.35 2.97
N TRP A 486 0.19 -0.81 3.63
CA TRP A 486 -1.16 -0.30 3.45
C TRP A 486 -1.67 0.28 4.76
N GLN A 487 -2.07 1.53 4.75
CA GLN A 487 -2.76 2.15 5.87
C GLN A 487 -4.18 1.56 5.94
N LEU A 488 -4.48 0.90 7.06
CA LEU A 488 -5.81 0.41 7.39
C LEU A 488 -6.41 1.28 8.50
N GLY A 489 -6.20 0.94 9.76
CA GLY A 489 -6.77 1.67 10.89
C GLY A 489 -6.13 3.05 11.08
N THR A 490 -6.96 4.04 11.44
CA THR A 490 -6.51 5.40 11.75
C THR A 490 -7.27 5.95 12.96
N ILE A 491 -6.55 6.68 13.82
CA ILE A 491 -7.10 7.49 14.92
C ILE A 491 -6.49 8.89 14.82
N GLN A 492 -7.34 9.92 14.91
CA GLN A 492 -6.90 11.32 14.80
C GLN A 492 -7.52 12.14 15.93
N VAL A 493 -6.72 13.03 16.53
CA VAL A 493 -7.20 14.00 17.52
C VAL A 493 -7.35 15.37 16.87
N ASP A 494 -8.51 15.97 17.01
CA ASP A 494 -8.89 17.19 16.32
C ASP A 494 -9.50 18.22 17.28
N TYR A 495 -8.81 19.33 17.44
CA TYR A 495 -9.29 20.52 18.14
C TYR A 495 -9.87 21.57 17.18
N ASN A 496 -9.67 21.41 15.88
CA ASN A 496 -9.91 22.43 14.87
C ASN A 496 -11.32 22.40 14.30
N LEU A 497 -11.85 21.23 13.93
CA LEU A 497 -13.23 21.15 13.43
C LEU A 497 -14.27 21.58 14.46
N PRO A 498 -14.17 21.21 15.76
CA PRO A 498 -15.07 21.77 16.80
C PRO A 498 -15.05 23.29 16.85
N GLU A 499 -13.91 23.93 16.64
CA GLU A 499 -13.79 25.38 16.59
C GLU A 499 -14.46 25.96 15.34
N ARG A 500 -14.18 25.41 14.16
CA ARG A 500 -14.73 25.89 12.88
C ARG A 500 -16.25 25.76 12.79
N PHE A 501 -16.83 24.73 13.42
CA PHE A 501 -18.28 24.54 13.53
C PHE A 501 -18.90 25.22 14.75
N ASN A 502 -18.09 25.95 15.54
CA ASN A 502 -18.51 26.56 16.81
C ASN A 502 -19.28 25.60 17.71
N LEU A 503 -18.79 24.36 17.86
CA LEU A 503 -19.42 23.34 18.71
C LEU A 503 -19.20 23.69 20.18
N GLU A 504 -20.26 23.55 20.99
CA GLU A 504 -20.21 23.87 22.41
C GLU A 504 -21.01 22.85 23.25
N TYR A 505 -20.56 22.67 24.49
CA TYR A 505 -21.33 21.99 25.54
C TYR A 505 -21.32 22.84 26.81
N THR A 506 -22.34 22.64 27.66
CA THR A 506 -22.41 23.30 28.98
C THR A 506 -21.67 22.45 30.00
N GLY A 507 -20.63 23.00 30.61
CA GLY A 507 -19.83 22.38 31.66
C GLY A 507 -20.55 22.22 33.01
N ALA A 508 -19.90 21.60 33.98
CA ALA A 508 -20.36 21.50 35.33
C ALA A 508 -20.40 22.87 36.05
N ASP A 509 -19.63 23.80 35.58
CA ASP A 509 -19.54 25.21 35.99
C ASP A 509 -20.60 26.10 35.34
N ASN A 510 -21.54 25.53 34.61
CA ASN A 510 -22.57 26.24 33.83
C ASN A 510 -22.03 27.16 32.73
N GLN A 511 -20.74 27.06 32.37
CA GLN A 511 -20.15 27.79 31.27
C GLN A 511 -20.15 26.99 29.99
N LYS A 512 -19.98 27.67 28.85
CA LYS A 512 -19.80 27.06 27.54
C LYS A 512 -18.36 26.65 27.34
N HIS A 513 -18.17 25.40 26.96
CA HIS A 513 -16.88 24.82 26.65
C HIS A 513 -16.88 24.20 25.27
N ARG A 514 -15.71 24.11 24.64
CA ARG A 514 -15.52 23.46 23.34
C ARG A 514 -15.14 21.99 23.51
N PRO A 515 -15.81 21.06 22.83
CA PRO A 515 -15.40 19.66 22.85
C PRO A 515 -14.13 19.45 22.02
N VAL A 516 -13.42 18.37 22.32
CA VAL A 516 -12.39 17.81 21.44
C VAL A 516 -13.04 16.71 20.61
N MET A 517 -12.60 16.54 19.37
CA MET A 517 -13.10 15.53 18.46
C MET A 517 -12.01 14.48 18.22
N ILE A 518 -12.38 13.19 18.26
CA ILE A 518 -11.51 12.09 17.85
C ILE A 518 -12.17 11.43 16.66
N HIS A 519 -11.45 11.35 15.55
CA HIS A 519 -11.84 10.60 14.36
C HIS A 519 -11.24 9.21 14.44
N ARG A 520 -11.98 8.20 14.05
CA ARG A 520 -11.44 6.85 13.94
C ARG A 520 -12.10 6.05 12.83
N ALA A 521 -11.31 5.27 12.13
CA ALA A 521 -11.76 4.30 11.15
C ALA A 521 -10.87 3.05 11.27
N PRO A 522 -11.26 2.02 12.04
CA PRO A 522 -10.48 0.81 12.25
C PRO A 522 -10.19 0.00 10.98
N PHE A 523 -11.16 -0.14 10.09
CA PHE A 523 -10.93 -0.73 8.76
C PHE A 523 -10.35 0.28 7.78
N GLY A 524 -10.64 1.56 7.98
CA GLY A 524 -10.38 2.63 7.04
C GLY A 524 -11.38 2.58 5.88
N SER A 525 -10.93 2.36 4.65
CA SER A 525 -11.81 2.06 3.52
C SER A 525 -12.15 0.57 3.51
N MET A 526 -13.45 0.22 3.50
CA MET A 526 -13.92 -1.16 3.40
C MET A 526 -13.41 -1.84 2.12
N GLU A 527 -13.34 -1.11 1.03
CA GLU A 527 -12.84 -1.59 -0.25
C GLU A 527 -11.36 -1.99 -0.13
N ARG A 528 -10.51 -1.09 0.38
CA ARG A 528 -9.09 -1.38 0.60
C ARG A 528 -8.90 -2.49 1.63
N PHE A 529 -9.66 -2.47 2.71
CA PHE A 529 -9.59 -3.48 3.76
C PHE A 529 -9.90 -4.87 3.21
N VAL A 530 -10.96 -5.02 2.42
CA VAL A 530 -11.32 -6.29 1.78
C VAL A 530 -10.25 -6.71 0.77
N ALA A 531 -9.67 -5.80 -0.01
CA ALA A 531 -8.55 -6.12 -0.90
C ALA A 531 -7.37 -6.70 -0.13
N VAL A 532 -6.94 -6.02 0.94
CA VAL A 532 -5.83 -6.49 1.79
C VAL A 532 -6.17 -7.81 2.48
N LEU A 533 -7.41 -7.99 2.94
CA LEU A 533 -7.89 -9.23 3.54
C LEU A 533 -7.85 -10.40 2.55
N ILE A 534 -8.30 -10.19 1.29
CA ILE A 534 -8.20 -11.19 0.22
C ILE A 534 -6.74 -11.60 0.01
N GLU A 535 -5.84 -10.64 -0.11
CA GLU A 535 -4.41 -10.90 -0.34
C GLU A 535 -3.75 -11.56 0.88
N HIS A 536 -4.09 -11.12 2.10
CA HIS A 536 -3.61 -11.70 3.35
C HIS A 536 -3.99 -13.16 3.50
N THR A 537 -5.25 -13.49 3.25
CA THR A 537 -5.79 -14.85 3.38
C THR A 537 -5.65 -15.70 2.12
N ALA A 538 -5.20 -15.12 1.00
CA ALA A 538 -5.23 -15.73 -0.33
C ALA A 538 -6.64 -16.27 -0.70
N GLY A 539 -7.71 -15.58 -0.25
CA GLY A 539 -9.10 -15.98 -0.45
C GLY A 539 -9.64 -17.01 0.56
N HIS A 540 -8.79 -17.55 1.43
CA HIS A 540 -9.21 -18.47 2.51
C HIS A 540 -9.65 -17.69 3.75
N PHE A 541 -10.81 -17.05 3.66
CA PHE A 541 -11.35 -16.30 4.79
C PHE A 541 -11.65 -17.18 6.00
N PRO A 542 -11.61 -16.65 7.22
CA PRO A 542 -12.17 -17.33 8.39
C PRO A 542 -13.61 -17.80 8.13
N LEU A 543 -13.98 -18.96 8.64
CA LEU A 543 -15.27 -19.61 8.34
C LEU A 543 -16.49 -18.69 8.56
N TRP A 544 -16.44 -17.83 9.60
CA TRP A 544 -17.51 -16.87 9.89
C TRP A 544 -17.67 -15.79 8.82
N LEU A 545 -16.61 -15.48 8.05
CA LEU A 545 -16.63 -14.50 6.95
C LEU A 545 -16.91 -15.12 5.58
N MET A 546 -16.67 -16.44 5.40
CA MET A 546 -16.84 -17.07 4.10
C MET A 546 -18.25 -16.80 3.54
N PRO A 547 -18.38 -16.26 2.31
CA PRO A 547 -19.68 -16.09 1.65
C PRO A 547 -20.43 -17.41 1.50
N ASP A 548 -19.76 -18.43 0.96
CA ASP A 548 -20.22 -19.80 0.85
C ASP A 548 -19.40 -20.68 1.80
N GLN A 549 -19.99 -21.16 2.88
CA GLN A 549 -19.29 -22.02 3.85
C GLN A 549 -19.24 -23.46 3.37
N VAL A 550 -20.24 -23.85 2.57
CA VAL A 550 -20.49 -25.23 2.17
C VAL A 550 -20.90 -25.29 0.71
N ALA A 551 -20.35 -26.23 -0.05
CA ALA A 551 -20.90 -26.64 -1.34
C ALA A 551 -21.41 -28.09 -1.27
N ILE A 552 -22.67 -28.31 -1.69
CA ILE A 552 -23.31 -29.59 -1.72
C ILE A 552 -23.17 -30.13 -3.15
N LEU A 553 -22.58 -31.31 -3.29
CA LEU A 553 -22.15 -31.92 -4.55
C LEU A 553 -22.92 -33.24 -4.79
N PRO A 554 -24.07 -33.22 -5.50
CA PRO A 554 -24.74 -34.45 -5.90
C PRO A 554 -23.87 -35.21 -6.90
N ILE A 555 -23.72 -36.54 -6.70
CA ILE A 555 -22.92 -37.40 -7.56
C ILE A 555 -23.57 -37.65 -8.95
N SER A 556 -24.89 -37.44 -9.03
CA SER A 556 -25.67 -37.42 -10.28
C SER A 556 -26.92 -36.57 -10.09
N ASP A 557 -27.56 -36.22 -11.20
CA ASP A 557 -28.78 -35.37 -11.25
C ASP A 557 -29.96 -35.99 -10.44
N LYS A 558 -29.95 -37.31 -10.24
CA LYS A 558 -30.95 -38.03 -9.43
C LYS A 558 -31.00 -37.58 -7.97
N PHE A 559 -29.91 -36.99 -7.48
CA PHE A 559 -29.80 -36.56 -6.08
C PHE A 559 -29.88 -35.03 -5.92
N ASN A 560 -30.25 -34.30 -6.98
CA ASN A 560 -30.40 -32.84 -6.90
C ASN A 560 -31.49 -32.42 -5.92
N ASP A 561 -32.62 -33.15 -5.87
CA ASP A 561 -33.70 -32.87 -4.92
C ASP A 561 -33.24 -33.06 -3.46
N TYR A 562 -32.44 -34.10 -3.20
CA TYR A 562 -31.86 -34.33 -1.88
C TYR A 562 -30.81 -33.25 -1.54
N ALA A 563 -29.95 -32.89 -2.50
CA ALA A 563 -28.99 -31.81 -2.28
C ALA A 563 -29.68 -30.48 -1.92
N GLU A 564 -30.80 -30.17 -2.59
CA GLU A 564 -31.60 -28.99 -2.29
C GLU A 564 -32.32 -29.06 -0.93
N GLN A 565 -32.73 -30.28 -0.51
CA GLN A 565 -33.23 -30.51 0.84
C GLN A 565 -32.14 -30.24 1.90
N VAL A 566 -30.92 -30.75 1.67
CA VAL A 566 -29.76 -30.50 2.55
C VAL A 566 -29.48 -29.00 2.64
N ARG A 567 -29.49 -28.30 1.49
CA ARG A 567 -29.26 -26.84 1.45
C ARG A 567 -30.29 -26.09 2.33
N ARG A 568 -31.58 -26.42 2.20
CA ARG A 568 -32.62 -25.79 3.02
C ARG A 568 -32.44 -26.03 4.51
N GLN A 569 -32.11 -27.25 4.93
CA GLN A 569 -31.85 -27.55 6.34
C GLN A 569 -30.62 -26.79 6.88
N LEU A 570 -29.59 -26.59 6.04
CA LEU A 570 -28.41 -25.81 6.41
C LEU A 570 -28.76 -24.31 6.51
N ASP A 571 -29.55 -23.79 5.57
CA ASP A 571 -30.03 -22.39 5.61
C ASP A 571 -30.87 -22.12 6.88
N GLU A 572 -31.78 -23.05 7.25
CA GLU A 572 -32.58 -22.95 8.51
C GLU A 572 -31.67 -22.93 9.74
N ALA A 573 -30.52 -23.56 9.67
CA ALA A 573 -29.49 -23.55 10.72
C ALA A 573 -28.47 -22.39 10.59
N ASP A 574 -28.73 -21.40 9.74
CA ASP A 574 -27.85 -20.26 9.47
C ASP A 574 -26.46 -20.64 8.92
N VAL A 575 -26.36 -21.76 8.19
CA VAL A 575 -25.17 -22.21 7.47
C VAL A 575 -25.31 -21.92 5.99
N ARG A 576 -24.41 -21.11 5.44
CA ARG A 576 -24.46 -20.67 4.04
C ARG A 576 -23.98 -21.76 3.09
N ALA A 577 -24.91 -22.34 2.37
CA ALA A 577 -24.66 -23.46 1.49
C ALA A 577 -25.12 -23.20 0.07
N ILE A 578 -24.36 -23.68 -0.91
CA ILE A 578 -24.73 -23.72 -2.34
C ILE A 578 -24.84 -25.16 -2.82
N VAL A 579 -25.62 -25.39 -3.87
CA VAL A 579 -25.70 -26.69 -4.55
C VAL A 579 -24.96 -26.56 -5.89
N ASP A 580 -24.04 -27.47 -6.18
CA ASP A 580 -23.41 -27.62 -7.49
C ASP A 580 -24.14 -28.73 -8.28
N ASP A 581 -25.25 -28.38 -8.91
CA ASP A 581 -26.14 -29.26 -9.65
C ASP A 581 -25.68 -29.52 -11.10
N ARG A 582 -24.52 -28.99 -11.50
CA ARG A 582 -23.98 -29.18 -12.86
C ARG A 582 -23.83 -30.67 -13.19
N SER A 583 -24.15 -31.04 -14.42
CA SER A 583 -23.98 -32.42 -14.93
C SER A 583 -22.51 -32.70 -15.23
N GLU A 584 -21.68 -32.80 -14.17
CA GLU A 584 -20.23 -33.00 -14.22
C GLU A 584 -19.78 -34.12 -13.29
N LYS A 585 -18.61 -34.68 -13.58
CA LYS A 585 -18.00 -35.71 -12.71
C LYS A 585 -17.70 -35.14 -11.32
N ILE A 586 -17.97 -35.92 -10.27
CA ILE A 586 -17.78 -35.48 -8.88
C ILE A 586 -16.36 -34.92 -8.59
N GLY A 587 -15.31 -35.56 -9.15
CA GLY A 587 -13.95 -35.08 -9.00
C GLY A 587 -13.72 -33.65 -9.58
N ARG A 588 -14.44 -33.30 -10.65
CA ARG A 588 -14.41 -31.96 -11.22
C ARG A 588 -15.16 -30.96 -10.35
N LYS A 589 -16.35 -31.34 -9.85
CA LYS A 589 -17.11 -30.51 -8.89
C LYS A 589 -16.29 -30.23 -7.65
N ILE A 590 -15.61 -31.22 -7.07
CA ILE A 590 -14.72 -31.05 -5.92
C ILE A 590 -13.64 -30.02 -6.25
N ARG A 591 -12.87 -30.23 -7.31
CA ARG A 591 -11.79 -29.35 -7.72
C ARG A 591 -12.26 -27.92 -7.95
N ASP A 592 -13.36 -27.74 -8.69
CA ASP A 592 -13.88 -26.41 -9.02
C ASP A 592 -14.34 -25.65 -7.78
N ASN A 593 -14.93 -26.32 -6.78
CA ASN A 593 -15.35 -25.70 -5.53
C ASN A 593 -14.19 -25.47 -4.54
N GLU A 594 -13.17 -26.33 -4.55
CA GLU A 594 -11.91 -26.09 -3.84
C GLU A 594 -11.17 -24.87 -4.42
N MET A 595 -11.21 -24.66 -5.74
CA MET A 595 -10.65 -23.46 -6.39
C MET A 595 -11.42 -22.17 -6.02
N LYS A 596 -12.70 -22.28 -5.63
CA LYS A 596 -13.50 -21.16 -5.08
C LYS A 596 -13.27 -20.94 -3.58
N HIS A 597 -12.31 -21.66 -2.99
CA HIS A 597 -11.95 -21.60 -1.57
C HIS A 597 -13.07 -21.98 -0.60
N ILE A 598 -14.08 -22.78 -1.05
CA ILE A 598 -15.19 -23.19 -0.18
C ILE A 598 -14.67 -24.20 0.86
N PRO A 599 -14.80 -23.90 2.19
CA PRO A 599 -14.16 -24.69 3.23
C PRO A 599 -14.66 -26.11 3.36
N TYR A 600 -15.96 -26.33 3.15
CA TYR A 600 -16.59 -27.64 3.29
C TYR A 600 -17.33 -28.05 2.02
N LEU A 601 -17.15 -29.32 1.62
CA LEU A 601 -17.85 -29.94 0.53
C LEU A 601 -18.66 -31.11 1.07
N LEU A 602 -19.96 -31.16 0.75
CA LEU A 602 -20.86 -32.24 1.13
C LEU A 602 -21.20 -33.06 -0.10
N ILE A 603 -20.69 -34.28 -0.16
CA ILE A 603 -20.99 -35.20 -1.26
C ILE A 603 -22.24 -35.97 -0.91
N VAL A 604 -23.21 -36.00 -1.81
CA VAL A 604 -24.51 -36.65 -1.61
C VAL A 604 -24.79 -37.63 -2.79
N GLY A 605 -25.12 -38.85 -2.44
CA GLY A 605 -25.44 -39.93 -3.33
C GLY A 605 -26.57 -40.80 -2.79
N GLU A 606 -26.66 -42.02 -3.30
CA GLU A 606 -27.71 -42.98 -2.93
C GLU A 606 -27.70 -43.34 -1.44
N LYS A 607 -26.50 -43.57 -0.89
CA LYS A 607 -26.33 -43.92 0.51
C LYS A 607 -26.75 -42.76 1.42
N GLU A 608 -26.25 -41.56 1.14
CA GLU A 608 -26.53 -40.37 1.91
C GLU A 608 -28.02 -40.03 1.89
N ALA A 609 -28.66 -40.11 0.73
CA ALA A 609 -30.10 -39.90 0.59
C ALA A 609 -30.96 -40.93 1.31
N ALA A 610 -30.52 -42.18 1.38
CA ALA A 610 -31.21 -43.25 2.05
C ALA A 610 -31.10 -43.15 3.61
N GLU A 611 -29.94 -42.66 4.11
CA GLU A 611 -29.62 -42.60 5.55
C GLU A 611 -29.86 -41.19 6.13
N ASP A 612 -30.30 -40.20 5.36
CA ASP A 612 -30.44 -38.78 5.71
C ASP A 612 -29.14 -38.20 6.30
N THR A 613 -28.03 -38.44 5.57
CA THR A 613 -26.66 -38.05 5.94
C THR A 613 -25.96 -37.28 4.82
N VAL A 614 -24.76 -36.80 5.09
CA VAL A 614 -23.85 -36.15 4.13
C VAL A 614 -22.45 -36.69 4.32
N ALA A 615 -21.73 -36.96 3.22
CA ALA A 615 -20.31 -37.26 3.28
C ALA A 615 -19.51 -35.96 3.25
N VAL A 616 -18.82 -35.67 4.34
CA VAL A 616 -18.16 -34.40 4.57
C VAL A 616 -16.72 -34.44 4.13
N ARG A 617 -16.31 -33.44 3.35
CA ARG A 617 -14.92 -33.19 2.99
C ARG A 617 -14.54 -31.77 3.40
N LYS A 618 -13.41 -31.60 4.07
CA LYS A 618 -12.87 -30.28 4.45
C LYS A 618 -11.67 -29.96 3.57
N GLN A 619 -11.61 -28.75 3.07
CA GLN A 619 -10.52 -28.30 2.22
C GLN A 619 -9.18 -28.39 2.95
N GLY A 620 -8.17 -29.00 2.30
CA GLY A 620 -6.85 -29.23 2.89
C GLY A 620 -6.73 -30.40 3.87
N GLU A 621 -7.85 -30.89 4.43
CA GLU A 621 -7.86 -32.02 5.37
C GLU A 621 -8.44 -33.31 4.77
N GLY A 622 -9.17 -33.20 3.65
CA GLY A 622 -9.76 -34.34 2.94
C GLY A 622 -11.07 -34.86 3.54
N ASP A 623 -11.31 -36.16 3.41
CA ASP A 623 -12.53 -36.84 3.85
C ASP A 623 -12.63 -36.85 5.39
N GLN A 624 -13.79 -36.40 5.91
CA GLN A 624 -14.12 -36.31 7.34
C GLN A 624 -15.17 -37.35 7.75
N GLY A 625 -15.55 -38.25 6.84
CA GLY A 625 -16.58 -39.27 7.06
C GLY A 625 -18.01 -38.74 6.83
N SER A 626 -18.98 -39.61 7.11
CA SER A 626 -20.40 -39.32 6.96
C SER A 626 -21.02 -38.92 8.30
N MET A 627 -21.93 -37.94 8.28
CA MET A 627 -22.65 -37.50 9.49
C MET A 627 -24.05 -37.00 9.13
N LYS A 628 -24.92 -36.90 10.15
CA LYS A 628 -26.25 -36.31 9.96
C LYS A 628 -26.17 -34.83 9.65
N ILE A 629 -27.13 -34.31 8.88
CA ILE A 629 -27.17 -32.90 8.46
C ILE A 629 -27.19 -31.97 9.66
N ALA A 630 -28.03 -32.30 10.72
CA ALA A 630 -28.13 -31.49 11.93
C ALA A 630 -26.80 -31.45 12.71
N ASP A 631 -26.06 -32.57 12.77
CA ASP A 631 -24.78 -32.65 13.48
C ASP A 631 -23.71 -31.83 12.73
N PHE A 632 -23.74 -31.88 11.39
CA PHE A 632 -22.86 -31.05 10.57
C PHE A 632 -23.16 -29.55 10.75
N ALA A 633 -24.45 -29.15 10.70
CA ALA A 633 -24.85 -27.75 10.92
C ALA A 633 -24.39 -27.27 12.30
N LYS A 634 -24.58 -28.09 13.34
CA LYS A 634 -24.11 -27.77 14.70
C LYS A 634 -22.60 -27.61 14.74
N LYS A 635 -21.84 -28.52 14.09
CA LYS A 635 -20.37 -28.46 14.01
C LYS A 635 -19.90 -27.14 13.39
N ILE A 636 -20.50 -26.72 12.28
CA ILE A 636 -20.16 -25.44 11.61
C ILE A 636 -20.45 -24.24 12.52
N ASN A 637 -21.63 -24.23 13.16
CA ASN A 637 -22.02 -23.14 14.03
C ASN A 637 -21.15 -23.07 15.30
N ASP A 638 -20.77 -24.21 15.87
CA ASP A 638 -19.85 -24.27 17.00
C ASP A 638 -18.45 -23.75 16.60
N GLU A 639 -17.94 -24.11 15.41
CA GLU A 639 -16.66 -23.61 14.87
C GLU A 639 -16.70 -22.10 14.65
N VAL A 640 -17.78 -21.58 14.06
CA VAL A 640 -18.00 -20.13 13.89
C VAL A 640 -18.09 -19.41 15.23
N ALA A 641 -18.90 -19.96 16.17
CA ALA A 641 -19.07 -19.38 17.49
C ALA A 641 -17.74 -19.30 18.27
N GLU A 642 -16.93 -20.35 18.21
CA GLU A 642 -15.61 -20.37 18.88
C GLU A 642 -14.66 -19.30 18.30
N MET A 643 -14.67 -19.09 16.96
CA MET A 643 -13.86 -18.05 16.32
C MET A 643 -14.20 -16.63 16.78
N VAL A 644 -15.46 -16.33 17.06
CA VAL A 644 -15.94 -14.97 17.41
C VAL A 644 -16.30 -14.79 18.88
N LYS A 645 -16.30 -15.85 19.69
CA LYS A 645 -16.77 -15.87 21.08
C LYS A 645 -16.05 -14.87 22.00
N LYS A 646 -14.75 -14.65 21.77
CA LYS A 646 -13.96 -13.74 22.60
C LYS A 646 -14.15 -12.25 22.23
N TYR A 647 -14.82 -11.99 21.14
CA TYR A 647 -15.08 -10.64 20.63
C TYR A 647 -16.56 -10.27 20.79
#